data_bbc4468bcab87e1747afb1b3bff4b222
#
_entry.id   bbc4468bcab87e1747afb1b3bff4b222
#
_cell.length_a   1.000
_cell.length_b   1.000
_cell.length_c   1.000
_cell.angle_alpha   90.00
_cell.angle_beta   90.00
_cell.angle_gamma   90.00
#
_symmetry.space_group_name_H-M   'P 1'
#
loop_
_entity.id
_entity.type
_entity.pdbx_description
1 polymer ?
#
loop_
_entity_poly.entity_id
_entity_poly.type
_entity_poly.pdbx_seq_one_letter_code
_entity_poly.pdbx_strand_id
1 'polypeptide(L)'
;MDMMQTLSQELSVPRGQIESAVRLMDEGNTIPFIARYRKEATGGLDDTVLRNLSERLSYLRNLEKRRQEVFALIEESGKLEGKELEQLRAALEKAQMLSEIEDLYRPYRPKRRTRASVARERGLEGLAHFLKEQRPGGDLQREAAKYVDPDKEVPDTAAAIAGAGDILAEELSDSARLRGHLRDYLQKNAQISTTTGTKENEIYQMYSEYSESIRKIPSHRVLAIDRGEREEALKVNVEADHEHCVQLVERELVRKNSPFAKELRAVCADSFERLIFPSLTRELRAELTERACKQAIGVFSENLKNLLMQPPVKGAVTMGFDPAYRTGCKIAVVDATGKVLETTVVYPTPPQSKTGEARKVLGGLIRRYGVTVIAIGNGTASKESEIFVAELLGELNPTLTNKVSYMVVSEAGASVYSASKLGAEEFPQFDVSLRSAVSIARRLQDPLAELVKIDPKAIGVGQYQHDMPPKQLDEALGGVVEDCVNRVGVDLNTASGSLLSYVAGVNQAVAKNIVAYREENGSFVSRSQLMKVPKLGKKAYEQCAGFLRVPESGNPLDHTGVHPESYAAAQKLLTLCGYRLEEVLSDEIAALPKRVAALGSTAEVAARIGVGEPTLRDMVAELVKPGRDPRDELPKPLLRTDVMELSDLKPGMVLTGTVRNVTDFGAFVDIAVHEDGLVHISQICNRYIRHPSEVLKVGDIVRVKVLDVDLKRKRISLTMKDLEGGEKR
;
A
#
# COMPACT_ATOMS: atom_id res chain seq x y z
N MET A 1 -0.29 -3.18 29.93
CA MET A 1 -0.44 -4.07 28.74
C MET A 1 0.93 -4.65 28.37
N ASP A 2 1.07 -5.98 28.19
CA ASP A 2 2.31 -6.56 27.64
C ASP A 2 2.27 -6.47 26.12
N MET A 3 2.92 -5.43 25.58
CA MET A 3 2.96 -5.16 24.13
C MET A 3 3.57 -6.33 23.35
N MET A 4 4.60 -6.99 23.89
CA MET A 4 5.26 -8.11 23.21
C MET A 4 4.33 -9.33 23.10
N GLN A 5 3.55 -9.59 24.15
CA GLN A 5 2.54 -10.66 24.15
C GLN A 5 1.42 -10.36 23.15
N THR A 6 0.93 -9.11 23.11
CA THR A 6 -0.10 -8.69 22.15
C THR A 6 0.37 -8.85 20.72
N LEU A 7 1.57 -8.35 20.39
CA LEU A 7 2.16 -8.48 19.06
C LEU A 7 2.37 -9.95 18.66
N SER A 8 2.81 -10.79 19.60
CA SER A 8 2.99 -12.23 19.38
C SER A 8 1.66 -12.92 19.00
N GLN A 9 0.58 -12.59 19.69
CA GLN A 9 -0.75 -13.16 19.42
C GLN A 9 -1.33 -12.66 18.08
N GLU A 10 -1.29 -11.35 17.84
CA GLU A 10 -1.85 -10.74 16.65
C GLU A 10 -1.13 -11.18 15.36
N LEU A 11 0.18 -11.28 15.39
CA LEU A 11 1.00 -11.65 14.23
C LEU A 11 1.23 -13.16 14.13
N SER A 12 0.80 -13.95 15.13
CA SER A 12 1.05 -15.40 15.21
C SER A 12 2.56 -15.75 15.13
N VAL A 13 3.41 -14.90 15.76
CA VAL A 13 4.86 -15.04 15.81
C VAL A 13 5.31 -15.30 17.25
N PRO A 14 6.24 -16.23 17.51
CA PRO A 14 6.75 -16.49 18.85
C PRO A 14 7.29 -15.21 19.52
N ARG A 15 6.97 -15.02 20.81
CA ARG A 15 7.34 -13.83 21.58
C ARG A 15 8.85 -13.50 21.51
N GLY A 16 9.73 -14.49 21.63
CA GLY A 16 11.17 -14.25 21.56
C GLY A 16 11.67 -13.71 20.21
N GLN A 17 10.97 -14.07 19.12
CA GLN A 17 11.26 -13.52 17.78
C GLN A 17 10.80 -12.08 17.68
N ILE A 18 9.62 -11.74 18.23
CA ILE A 18 9.12 -10.37 18.32
C ILE A 18 10.08 -9.49 19.12
N GLU A 19 10.50 -9.93 20.32
CA GLU A 19 11.43 -9.18 21.17
C GLU A 19 12.77 -8.92 20.47
N SER A 20 13.29 -9.93 19.76
CA SER A 20 14.53 -9.79 18.98
C SER A 20 14.39 -8.83 17.82
N ALA A 21 13.28 -8.90 17.07
CA ALA A 21 13.01 -8.00 15.95
C ALA A 21 12.81 -6.55 16.41
N VAL A 22 12.05 -6.33 17.49
CA VAL A 22 11.84 -5.00 18.08
C VAL A 22 13.15 -4.40 18.56
N ARG A 23 14.00 -5.18 19.25
CA ARG A 23 15.32 -4.72 19.67
C ARG A 23 16.17 -4.27 18.49
N LEU A 24 16.24 -5.08 17.42
CA LEU A 24 16.99 -4.73 16.22
C LEU A 24 16.46 -3.45 15.55
N MET A 25 15.14 -3.26 15.50
CA MET A 25 14.52 -2.02 15.00
C MET A 25 14.86 -0.82 15.88
N ASP A 26 14.82 -0.97 17.19
CA ASP A 26 15.15 0.10 18.15
C ASP A 26 16.64 0.46 18.12
N GLU A 27 17.51 -0.48 17.79
CA GLU A 27 18.92 -0.24 17.47
C GLU A 27 19.11 0.51 16.14
N GLY A 28 18.02 0.73 15.37
CA GLY A 28 18.00 1.47 14.11
C GLY A 28 18.49 0.66 12.92
N ASN A 29 18.30 -0.66 12.94
CA ASN A 29 18.49 -1.48 11.76
C ASN A 29 17.29 -1.34 10.82
N THR A 30 17.55 -1.34 9.52
CA THR A 30 16.50 -1.26 8.48
C THR A 30 15.79 -2.61 8.33
N ILE A 31 14.52 -2.58 7.91
CA ILE A 31 13.72 -3.80 7.72
C ILE A 31 14.37 -4.76 6.71
N PRO A 32 14.81 -4.31 5.51
CA PRO A 32 15.47 -5.20 4.56
C PRO A 32 16.75 -5.87 5.13
N PHE A 33 17.53 -5.13 5.93
CA PHE A 33 18.72 -5.68 6.57
C PHE A 33 18.37 -6.75 7.62
N ILE A 34 17.37 -6.51 8.46
CA ILE A 34 16.90 -7.49 9.44
C ILE A 34 16.40 -8.76 8.74
N ALA A 35 15.53 -8.60 7.73
CA ALA A 35 14.94 -9.70 6.97
C ALA A 35 16.00 -10.56 6.26
N ARG A 36 17.06 -9.94 5.75
CA ARG A 36 18.08 -10.63 4.96
C ARG A 36 19.23 -11.16 5.80
N TYR A 37 19.76 -10.36 6.74
CA TYR A 37 21.03 -10.63 7.42
C TYR A 37 20.93 -10.90 8.92
N ARG A 38 19.72 -10.87 9.49
CA ARG A 38 19.47 -11.15 10.93
C ARG A 38 18.42 -12.25 11.15
N LYS A 39 18.28 -13.16 10.17
CA LYS A 39 17.32 -14.28 10.21
C LYS A 39 17.46 -15.17 11.44
N GLU A 40 18.68 -15.39 11.91
CA GLU A 40 18.94 -16.23 13.09
C GLU A 40 18.36 -15.61 14.36
N ALA A 41 18.49 -14.30 14.51
CA ALA A 41 17.95 -13.58 15.66
C ALA A 41 16.42 -13.48 15.64
N THR A 42 15.82 -13.41 14.45
CA THR A 42 14.37 -13.21 14.26
C THR A 42 13.61 -14.51 13.93
N GLY A 43 14.33 -15.64 13.76
CA GLY A 43 13.71 -16.89 13.32
C GLY A 43 13.20 -16.86 11.88
N GLY A 44 13.77 -15.98 11.03
CA GLY A 44 13.46 -15.91 9.61
C GLY A 44 12.23 -15.08 9.24
N LEU A 45 11.87 -14.07 10.03
CA LEU A 45 10.80 -13.13 9.69
C LEU A 45 11.12 -12.41 8.37
N ASP A 46 10.16 -12.41 7.46
CA ASP A 46 10.28 -11.73 6.18
C ASP A 46 9.95 -10.22 6.26
N ASP A 47 10.18 -9.50 5.17
CA ASP A 47 9.94 -8.04 5.06
C ASP A 47 8.49 -7.69 5.40
N THR A 48 7.52 -8.48 4.95
CA THR A 48 6.09 -8.23 5.15
C THR A 48 5.72 -8.33 6.63
N VAL A 49 6.16 -9.38 7.31
CA VAL A 49 5.92 -9.58 8.74
C VAL A 49 6.61 -8.48 9.57
N LEU A 50 7.84 -8.12 9.22
CA LEU A 50 8.59 -7.06 9.90
C LEU A 50 7.95 -5.67 9.71
N ARG A 51 7.41 -5.37 8.53
CA ARG A 51 6.67 -4.10 8.30
C ARG A 51 5.37 -4.07 9.11
N ASN A 52 4.59 -5.14 9.09
CA ASN A 52 3.40 -5.26 9.92
C ASN A 52 3.71 -5.12 11.41
N LEU A 53 4.81 -5.74 11.86
CA LEU A 53 5.30 -5.60 13.23
C LEU A 53 5.66 -4.14 13.56
N SER A 54 6.38 -3.46 12.69
CA SER A 54 6.78 -2.05 12.87
C SER A 54 5.58 -1.12 12.94
N GLU A 55 4.60 -1.28 12.04
CA GLU A 55 3.34 -0.52 12.04
C GLU A 55 2.57 -0.74 13.33
N ARG A 56 2.37 -2.00 13.71
CA ARG A 56 1.59 -2.35 14.89
C ARG A 56 2.28 -1.94 16.19
N LEU A 57 3.59 -2.08 16.27
CA LEU A 57 4.41 -1.61 17.39
C LEU A 57 4.27 -0.09 17.58
N SER A 58 4.33 0.67 16.48
CA SER A 58 4.13 2.13 16.49
C SER A 58 2.74 2.50 16.99
N TYR A 59 1.70 1.78 16.56
CA TYR A 59 0.34 1.97 17.06
C TYR A 59 0.24 1.71 18.57
N LEU A 60 0.78 0.58 19.06
CA LEU A 60 0.71 0.22 20.47
C LEU A 60 1.52 1.18 21.35
N ARG A 61 2.66 1.68 20.86
CA ARG A 61 3.44 2.72 21.56
C ARG A 61 2.67 4.04 21.66
N ASN A 62 1.98 4.44 20.59
CA ASN A 62 1.13 5.62 20.59
C ASN A 62 -0.07 5.45 21.53
N LEU A 63 -0.69 4.26 21.54
CA LEU A 63 -1.78 3.93 22.44
C LEU A 63 -1.34 4.03 23.92
N GLU A 64 -0.16 3.46 24.25
CA GLU A 64 0.39 3.52 25.62
C GLU A 64 0.73 4.95 26.02
N LYS A 65 1.36 5.72 25.12
CA LYS A 65 1.61 7.14 25.34
C LYS A 65 0.32 7.91 25.62
N ARG A 66 -0.71 7.70 24.80
CA ARG A 66 -2.01 8.34 24.99
C ARG A 66 -2.67 7.97 26.31
N ARG A 67 -2.57 6.70 26.71
CA ARG A 67 -3.05 6.21 28.00
C ARG A 67 -2.40 6.97 29.19
N GLN A 68 -1.08 7.13 29.14
CA GLN A 68 -0.34 7.85 30.17
C GLN A 68 -0.68 9.33 30.19
N GLU A 69 -0.80 9.99 29.02
CA GLU A 69 -1.24 11.38 28.90
C GLU A 69 -2.62 11.58 29.50
N VAL A 70 -3.59 10.73 29.16
CA VAL A 70 -4.95 10.82 29.65
C VAL A 70 -5.01 10.62 31.17
N PHE A 71 -4.26 9.65 31.70
CA PHE A 71 -4.19 9.42 33.13
C PHE A 71 -3.63 10.65 33.87
N ALA A 72 -2.52 11.21 33.41
CA ALA A 72 -1.92 12.40 33.99
C ALA A 72 -2.87 13.62 33.97
N LEU A 73 -3.55 13.85 32.84
CA LEU A 73 -4.53 14.95 32.71
C LEU A 73 -5.70 14.82 33.69
N ILE A 74 -6.16 13.60 33.96
CA ILE A 74 -7.27 13.36 34.91
C ILE A 74 -6.77 13.54 36.35
N GLU A 75 -5.58 13.02 36.68
CA GLU A 75 -4.96 13.18 37.99
C GLU A 75 -4.71 14.67 38.31
N GLU A 76 -4.13 15.44 37.38
CA GLU A 76 -3.92 16.87 37.52
C GLU A 76 -5.22 17.67 37.67
N SER A 77 -6.33 17.19 37.09
CA SER A 77 -7.62 17.85 37.22
C SER A 77 -8.20 17.84 38.64
N GLY A 78 -7.72 16.95 39.53
CA GLY A 78 -8.19 16.79 40.89
C GLY A 78 -9.66 16.33 41.01
N LYS A 79 -10.28 15.86 39.91
CA LYS A 79 -11.68 15.45 39.90
C LYS A 79 -11.92 14.05 40.47
N LEU A 80 -10.87 13.24 40.54
CA LEU A 80 -10.92 11.89 41.10
C LEU A 80 -9.79 11.69 42.10
N GLU A 81 -10.09 11.02 43.21
CA GLU A 81 -9.12 10.69 44.26
C GLU A 81 -9.29 9.23 44.74
N GLY A 82 -8.24 8.69 45.32
CA GLY A 82 -8.23 7.38 45.99
C GLY A 82 -8.71 6.24 45.11
N LYS A 83 -9.74 5.52 45.55
CA LYS A 83 -10.25 4.32 44.86
C LYS A 83 -10.80 4.57 43.47
N GLU A 84 -11.36 5.71 43.22
CA GLU A 84 -11.96 6.04 41.91
C GLU A 84 -10.85 6.26 40.88
N LEU A 85 -9.76 6.90 41.26
CA LEU A 85 -8.57 7.05 40.38
C LEU A 85 -7.90 5.71 40.06
N GLU A 86 -7.82 4.80 41.08
CA GLU A 86 -7.30 3.44 40.82
C GLU A 86 -8.19 2.64 39.89
N GLN A 87 -9.53 2.74 40.05
CA GLN A 87 -10.48 2.07 39.15
C GLN A 87 -10.35 2.58 37.71
N LEU A 88 -10.21 3.90 37.52
CA LEU A 88 -9.97 4.49 36.22
C LEU A 88 -8.66 3.99 35.62
N ARG A 89 -7.58 3.96 36.42
CA ARG A 89 -6.29 3.42 35.98
C ARG A 89 -6.41 2.00 35.47
N ALA A 90 -7.08 1.14 36.25
CA ALA A 90 -7.32 -0.25 35.85
C ALA A 90 -8.20 -0.36 34.60
N ALA A 91 -9.17 0.55 34.38
CA ALA A 91 -9.95 0.61 33.14
C ALA A 91 -9.12 1.05 31.95
N LEU A 92 -8.29 2.08 32.10
CA LEU A 92 -7.36 2.54 31.07
C LEU A 92 -6.34 1.43 30.69
N GLU A 93 -5.84 0.68 31.66
CA GLU A 93 -4.91 -0.45 31.41
C GLU A 93 -5.55 -1.59 30.60
N LYS A 94 -6.86 -1.78 30.73
CA LYS A 94 -7.62 -2.80 29.97
C LYS A 94 -8.01 -2.34 28.57
N ALA A 95 -8.05 -1.03 28.31
CA ALA A 95 -8.44 -0.50 27.01
C ALA A 95 -7.46 -0.95 25.92
N GLN A 96 -7.99 -1.51 24.83
CA GLN A 96 -7.23 -2.04 23.70
C GLN A 96 -7.26 -1.13 22.47
N MET A 97 -8.19 -0.19 22.43
CA MET A 97 -8.38 0.75 21.32
C MET A 97 -8.32 2.19 21.81
N LEU A 98 -7.93 3.09 20.92
CA LEU A 98 -7.88 4.52 21.19
C LEU A 98 -9.28 5.07 21.56
N SER A 99 -10.32 4.61 20.90
CA SER A 99 -11.71 4.99 21.17
C SER A 99 -12.15 4.69 22.62
N GLU A 100 -11.70 3.56 23.18
CA GLU A 100 -11.98 3.20 24.57
C GLU A 100 -11.28 4.14 25.57
N ILE A 101 -10.02 4.54 25.26
CA ILE A 101 -9.29 5.52 26.08
C ILE A 101 -9.97 6.89 26.02
N GLU A 102 -10.38 7.33 24.82
CA GLU A 102 -11.08 8.61 24.65
C GLU A 102 -12.45 8.63 25.32
N ASP A 103 -13.18 7.50 25.31
CA ASP A 103 -14.45 7.38 26.03
C ASP A 103 -14.25 7.46 27.57
N LEU A 104 -13.19 6.84 28.10
CA LEU A 104 -12.85 6.95 29.54
C LEU A 104 -12.41 8.39 29.91
N TYR A 105 -11.77 9.10 29.01
CA TYR A 105 -11.35 10.51 29.22
C TYR A 105 -12.49 11.51 29.08
N ARG A 106 -13.54 11.17 28.34
CA ARG A 106 -14.62 12.08 27.95
C ARG A 106 -15.29 12.85 29.09
N PRO A 107 -15.61 12.23 30.26
CA PRO A 107 -16.19 12.96 31.41
C PRO A 107 -15.28 14.05 31.98
N TYR A 108 -13.95 13.90 31.84
CA TYR A 108 -12.94 14.76 32.46
C TYR A 108 -12.40 15.81 31.49
N ARG A 109 -12.63 15.64 30.21
CA ARG A 109 -12.14 16.54 29.15
C ARG A 109 -12.72 17.94 29.33
N PRO A 110 -11.90 19.01 29.19
CA PRO A 110 -12.41 20.37 29.16
C PRO A 110 -13.44 20.54 28.02
N LYS A 111 -14.65 20.93 28.37
CA LYS A 111 -15.74 21.15 27.42
C LYS A 111 -15.92 22.63 27.15
N ARG A 112 -16.31 22.97 25.92
CA ARG A 112 -16.85 24.29 25.61
C ARG A 112 -18.19 24.48 26.32
N ARG A 113 -18.72 25.72 26.38
CA ARG A 113 -20.02 26.04 26.95
C ARG A 113 -21.11 25.15 26.33
N THR A 114 -21.61 24.19 27.10
CA THR A 114 -22.67 23.23 26.73
C THR A 114 -23.98 23.61 27.42
N ARG A 115 -25.13 23.05 26.95
CA ARG A 115 -26.39 23.22 27.67
C ARG A 115 -26.30 22.73 29.12
N ALA A 116 -25.63 21.62 29.34
CA ALA A 116 -25.41 21.07 30.67
C ALA A 116 -24.52 21.98 31.54
N SER A 117 -23.44 22.58 30.98
CA SER A 117 -22.61 23.50 31.75
C SER A 117 -23.39 24.78 32.14
N VAL A 118 -24.21 25.29 31.23
CA VAL A 118 -25.10 26.41 31.53
C VAL A 118 -26.13 26.04 32.60
N ALA A 119 -26.71 24.84 32.55
CA ALA A 119 -27.64 24.37 33.56
C ALA A 119 -26.98 24.22 34.95
N ARG A 120 -25.71 23.79 35.00
CA ARG A 120 -24.92 23.75 36.27
C ARG A 120 -24.64 25.17 36.77
N GLU A 121 -24.27 26.12 35.91
CA GLU A 121 -24.09 27.54 36.29
C GLU A 121 -25.35 28.14 36.86
N ARG A 122 -26.54 27.72 36.40
CA ARG A 122 -27.88 28.07 36.93
C ARG A 122 -28.21 27.38 38.23
N GLY A 123 -27.42 26.46 38.73
CA GLY A 123 -27.60 25.74 39.99
C GLY A 123 -28.57 24.54 39.91
N LEU A 124 -28.81 23.98 38.70
CA LEU A 124 -29.80 22.89 38.50
C LEU A 124 -29.25 21.49 38.78
N GLU A 125 -28.02 21.37 39.27
CA GLU A 125 -27.37 20.07 39.53
C GLU A 125 -28.08 19.29 40.61
N GLY A 126 -28.59 19.96 41.69
CA GLY A 126 -29.38 19.34 42.72
C GLY A 126 -30.71 18.72 42.21
N LEU A 127 -31.36 19.37 41.24
CA LEU A 127 -32.57 18.85 40.60
C LEU A 127 -32.26 17.66 39.69
N ALA A 128 -31.13 17.70 38.98
CA ALA A 128 -30.65 16.56 38.19
C ALA A 128 -30.37 15.33 39.07
N HIS A 129 -29.76 15.54 40.24
CA HIS A 129 -29.51 14.50 41.22
C HIS A 129 -30.81 13.91 41.74
N PHE A 130 -31.81 14.76 42.12
CA PHE A 130 -33.14 14.32 42.55
C PHE A 130 -33.84 13.46 41.46
N LEU A 131 -33.80 13.86 40.21
CA LEU A 131 -34.31 13.08 39.08
C LEU A 131 -33.63 11.72 38.97
N LYS A 132 -32.29 11.69 39.11
CA LYS A 132 -31.48 10.47 39.00
C LYS A 132 -31.74 9.49 40.15
N GLU A 133 -32.05 9.96 41.36
CA GLU A 133 -32.36 9.14 42.52
C GLU A 133 -33.66 8.37 42.34
N GLN A 134 -34.69 8.93 41.66
CA GLN A 134 -35.98 8.31 41.34
C GLN A 134 -36.69 7.75 42.61
N ARG A 135 -36.72 8.55 43.69
CA ARG A 135 -37.33 8.15 44.96
C ARG A 135 -38.84 7.91 44.80
N PRO A 136 -39.39 6.79 45.27
CA PRO A 136 -40.84 6.57 45.28
C PRO A 136 -41.57 7.69 46.02
N GLY A 137 -42.66 8.20 45.44
CA GLY A 137 -43.46 9.27 46.04
C GLY A 137 -42.88 10.68 45.89
N GLY A 138 -41.77 10.84 45.14
CA GLY A 138 -41.22 12.17 44.82
C GLY A 138 -42.18 12.99 43.96
N ASP A 139 -42.32 14.28 44.27
CA ASP A 139 -43.05 15.26 43.47
C ASP A 139 -42.06 16.16 42.72
N LEU A 140 -41.93 15.89 41.44
CA LEU A 140 -40.97 16.59 40.57
C LEU A 140 -41.33 18.09 40.43
N GLN A 141 -42.60 18.42 40.33
CA GLN A 141 -43.03 19.83 40.18
C GLN A 141 -42.71 20.64 41.41
N ARG A 142 -43.00 20.06 42.58
CA ARG A 142 -42.69 20.69 43.87
C ARG A 142 -41.19 20.84 44.08
N GLU A 143 -40.39 19.87 43.68
CA GLU A 143 -38.95 19.97 43.79
C GLU A 143 -38.38 21.01 42.81
N ALA A 144 -38.81 20.99 41.55
CA ALA A 144 -38.39 21.94 40.52
C ALA A 144 -38.72 23.39 40.87
N ALA A 145 -39.84 23.63 41.59
CA ALA A 145 -40.22 24.97 42.02
C ALA A 145 -39.16 25.63 42.95
N LYS A 146 -38.31 24.86 43.62
CA LYS A 146 -37.22 25.38 44.45
C LYS A 146 -36.06 25.97 43.62
N TYR A 147 -35.98 25.64 42.37
CA TYR A 147 -34.90 26.03 41.44
C TYR A 147 -35.33 27.08 40.45
N VAL A 148 -36.59 27.57 40.55
CA VAL A 148 -37.08 28.67 39.72
C VAL A 148 -36.40 29.96 40.17
N ASP A 149 -35.66 30.58 39.26
CA ASP A 149 -34.92 31.79 39.52
C ASP A 149 -34.81 32.60 38.21
N PRO A 150 -35.70 33.59 37.99
CA PRO A 150 -35.68 34.39 36.76
C PRO A 150 -34.37 35.13 36.49
N ASP A 151 -33.65 35.53 37.57
CA ASP A 151 -32.37 36.23 37.47
C ASP A 151 -31.25 35.32 36.92
N LYS A 152 -31.42 34.02 37.10
CA LYS A 152 -30.55 32.97 36.50
C LYS A 152 -31.11 32.37 35.23
N GLU A 153 -32.07 33.03 34.59
CA GLU A 153 -32.74 32.54 33.36
C GLU A 153 -33.43 31.18 33.54
N VAL A 154 -34.04 30.92 34.74
CA VAL A 154 -34.90 29.77 35.05
C VAL A 154 -36.31 30.30 35.41
N PRO A 155 -37.11 30.68 34.41
CA PRO A 155 -38.36 31.39 34.66
C PRO A 155 -39.48 30.53 35.27
N ASP A 156 -39.44 29.21 35.09
CA ASP A 156 -40.49 28.29 35.53
C ASP A 156 -39.95 26.89 35.81
N THR A 157 -40.83 26.02 36.36
CA THR A 157 -40.48 24.63 36.67
C THR A 157 -40.16 23.79 35.43
N ALA A 158 -40.74 24.11 34.28
CA ALA A 158 -40.44 23.40 33.02
C ALA A 158 -38.99 23.70 32.55
N ALA A 159 -38.56 24.96 32.64
CA ALA A 159 -37.19 25.34 32.35
C ALA A 159 -36.18 24.70 33.34
N ALA A 160 -36.53 24.61 34.62
CA ALA A 160 -35.71 23.92 35.63
C ALA A 160 -35.58 22.42 35.32
N ILE A 161 -36.67 21.72 34.99
CA ILE A 161 -36.66 20.30 34.64
C ILE A 161 -35.88 20.06 33.32
N ALA A 162 -36.06 20.92 32.34
CA ALA A 162 -35.31 20.82 31.05
C ALA A 162 -33.82 20.98 31.29
N GLY A 163 -33.37 21.96 32.07
CA GLY A 163 -31.95 22.14 32.39
C GLY A 163 -31.35 20.98 33.20
N ALA A 164 -32.11 20.45 34.18
CA ALA A 164 -31.72 19.23 34.90
C ALA A 164 -31.59 18.02 33.92
N GLY A 165 -32.51 17.93 32.95
CA GLY A 165 -32.48 16.93 31.89
C GLY A 165 -31.24 17.06 31.01
N ASP A 166 -30.81 18.31 30.65
CA ASP A 166 -29.59 18.56 29.86
C ASP A 166 -28.34 18.06 30.60
N ILE A 167 -28.29 18.20 31.94
CA ILE A 167 -27.18 17.65 32.76
C ILE A 167 -27.16 16.13 32.69
N LEU A 168 -28.28 15.45 32.87
CA LEU A 168 -28.38 14.00 32.82
C LEU A 168 -28.11 13.46 31.40
N ALA A 169 -28.56 14.15 30.35
CA ALA A 169 -28.30 13.78 28.97
C ALA A 169 -26.79 13.82 28.65
N GLU A 170 -26.07 14.82 29.17
CA GLU A 170 -24.61 14.90 29.02
C GLU A 170 -23.90 13.78 29.80
N GLU A 171 -24.32 13.47 31.03
CA GLU A 171 -23.76 12.38 31.82
C GLU A 171 -23.93 11.04 31.14
N LEU A 172 -25.08 10.76 30.54
CA LEU A 172 -25.34 9.54 29.76
C LEU A 172 -24.42 9.48 28.53
N SER A 173 -24.26 10.62 27.84
CA SER A 173 -23.43 10.68 26.64
C SER A 173 -21.93 10.48 26.93
N ASP A 174 -21.52 10.73 28.18
CA ASP A 174 -20.13 10.57 28.64
C ASP A 174 -19.85 9.17 29.22
N SER A 175 -20.89 8.32 29.38
CA SER A 175 -20.73 6.96 29.90
C SER A 175 -19.97 6.07 28.91
N ALA A 176 -18.70 5.75 29.21
CA ALA A 176 -17.87 4.87 28.39
C ALA A 176 -18.52 3.49 28.18
N ARG A 177 -19.18 2.94 29.22
CA ARG A 177 -19.88 1.65 29.14
C ARG A 177 -21.04 1.71 28.15
N LEU A 178 -21.88 2.74 28.25
CA LEU A 178 -23.04 2.90 27.37
C LEU A 178 -22.60 3.09 25.93
N ARG A 179 -21.59 3.95 25.69
CA ARG A 179 -21.01 4.18 24.36
C ARG A 179 -20.45 2.89 23.76
N GLY A 180 -19.72 2.08 24.54
CA GLY A 180 -19.22 0.78 24.12
C GLY A 180 -20.34 -0.15 23.65
N HIS A 181 -21.41 -0.32 24.45
CA HIS A 181 -22.56 -1.15 24.10
C HIS A 181 -23.27 -0.66 22.82
N LEU A 182 -23.47 0.65 22.68
CA LEU A 182 -24.10 1.22 21.51
C LEU A 182 -23.21 1.11 20.26
N ARG A 183 -21.90 1.31 20.40
CA ARG A 183 -20.91 1.11 19.32
C ARG A 183 -20.97 -0.32 18.81
N ASP A 184 -20.91 -1.31 19.70
CA ASP A 184 -21.00 -2.73 19.34
C ASP A 184 -22.30 -3.07 18.62
N TYR A 185 -23.41 -2.50 19.08
CA TYR A 185 -24.72 -2.69 18.45
C TYR A 185 -24.74 -2.10 17.05
N LEU A 186 -24.30 -0.85 16.89
CA LEU A 186 -24.26 -0.14 15.61
C LEU A 186 -23.31 -0.81 14.60
N GLN A 187 -22.14 -1.24 15.02
CA GLN A 187 -21.19 -1.98 14.14
C GLN A 187 -21.81 -3.26 13.57
N LYS A 188 -22.68 -3.92 14.33
CA LYS A 188 -23.33 -5.18 13.90
C LYS A 188 -24.58 -4.97 13.05
N ASN A 189 -25.35 -3.92 13.31
CA ASN A 189 -26.72 -3.78 12.81
C ASN A 189 -26.97 -2.55 11.95
N ALA A 190 -26.11 -1.50 12.02
CA ALA A 190 -26.31 -0.30 11.25
C ALA A 190 -26.01 -0.49 9.76
N GLN A 191 -26.63 0.36 8.95
CA GLN A 191 -26.43 0.44 7.50
C GLN A 191 -25.87 1.81 7.12
N ILE A 192 -25.06 1.86 6.10
CA ILE A 192 -24.73 3.09 5.40
C ILE A 192 -25.73 3.28 4.29
N SER A 193 -26.34 4.45 4.21
CA SER A 193 -27.29 4.81 3.14
C SER A 193 -26.82 6.06 2.43
N THR A 194 -27.10 6.12 1.13
CA THR A 194 -26.78 7.29 0.31
C THR A 194 -27.96 7.73 -0.50
N THR A 195 -28.08 9.04 -0.68
CA THR A 195 -29.04 9.69 -1.57
C THR A 195 -28.31 10.69 -2.46
N THR A 196 -28.96 11.12 -3.53
CA THR A 196 -28.43 12.16 -4.42
C THR A 196 -28.08 13.43 -3.63
N GLY A 197 -26.88 13.95 -3.88
CA GLY A 197 -26.37 15.18 -3.27
C GLY A 197 -26.86 16.44 -3.97
N THR A 198 -26.12 17.54 -3.82
CA THR A 198 -26.44 18.84 -4.44
C THR A 198 -25.94 18.96 -5.88
N LYS A 199 -24.94 18.15 -6.26
CA LYS A 199 -24.36 18.12 -7.61
C LYS A 199 -24.64 16.77 -8.25
N GLU A 200 -25.44 16.77 -9.31
CA GLU A 200 -25.66 15.54 -10.08
C GLU A 200 -24.37 15.12 -10.81
N ASN A 201 -24.03 13.84 -10.70
CA ASN A 201 -22.90 13.25 -11.41
C ASN A 201 -23.23 11.80 -11.75
N GLU A 202 -23.28 11.49 -13.04
CA GLU A 202 -23.63 10.16 -13.57
C GLU A 202 -22.70 9.04 -13.06
N ILE A 203 -21.45 9.37 -12.69
CA ILE A 203 -20.48 8.41 -12.16
C ILE A 203 -21.00 7.75 -10.87
N TYR A 204 -21.76 8.48 -10.05
CA TYR A 204 -22.30 8.00 -8.78
C TYR A 204 -23.76 7.54 -8.86
N GLN A 205 -24.35 7.45 -10.04
CA GLN A 205 -25.76 7.07 -10.23
C GLN A 205 -26.11 5.73 -9.54
N MET A 206 -25.19 4.78 -9.52
CA MET A 206 -25.39 3.49 -8.84
C MET A 206 -25.50 3.63 -7.29
N TYR A 207 -25.11 4.76 -6.74
CA TYR A 207 -25.19 5.09 -5.32
C TYR A 207 -26.23 6.15 -4.99
N SER A 208 -27.05 6.60 -5.94
CA SER A 208 -28.06 7.67 -5.72
C SER A 208 -29.20 7.25 -4.76
N GLU A 209 -29.51 5.96 -4.70
CA GLU A 209 -30.41 5.32 -3.73
C GLU A 209 -29.81 3.98 -3.32
N TYR A 210 -28.92 4.01 -2.36
CA TYR A 210 -28.15 2.83 -1.98
C TYR A 210 -28.16 2.64 -0.48
N SER A 211 -28.23 1.37 -0.02
CA SER A 211 -28.11 1.00 1.38
C SER A 211 -27.39 -0.34 1.52
N GLU A 212 -26.42 -0.42 2.43
CA GLU A 212 -25.68 -1.66 2.73
C GLU A 212 -25.23 -1.69 4.18
N SER A 213 -25.16 -2.91 4.74
CA SER A 213 -24.68 -3.11 6.11
C SER A 213 -23.23 -2.67 6.26
N ILE A 214 -22.95 -1.84 7.28
CA ILE A 214 -21.61 -1.38 7.66
C ILE A 214 -20.63 -2.55 7.83
N ARG A 215 -21.10 -3.67 8.34
CA ARG A 215 -20.29 -4.88 8.56
C ARG A 215 -19.85 -5.55 7.25
N LYS A 216 -20.65 -5.44 6.17
CA LYS A 216 -20.46 -6.21 4.93
C LYS A 216 -19.95 -5.38 3.78
N ILE A 217 -20.09 -4.07 3.84
CA ILE A 217 -19.75 -3.17 2.73
C ILE A 217 -18.27 -3.33 2.31
N PRO A 218 -17.97 -3.59 1.02
CA PRO A 218 -16.62 -3.69 0.51
C PRO A 218 -15.89 -2.33 0.51
N SER A 219 -14.58 -2.37 0.68
CA SER A 219 -13.74 -1.16 0.80
C SER A 219 -13.84 -0.24 -0.41
N HIS A 220 -13.89 -0.77 -1.64
CA HIS A 220 -14.00 0.06 -2.84
C HIS A 220 -15.31 0.86 -2.90
N ARG A 221 -16.41 0.33 -2.33
CA ARG A 221 -17.69 1.06 -2.25
C ARG A 221 -17.63 2.15 -1.19
N VAL A 222 -17.00 1.89 -0.04
CA VAL A 222 -16.76 2.92 0.98
C VAL A 222 -16.01 4.10 0.37
N LEU A 223 -14.90 3.84 -0.34
CA LEU A 223 -14.10 4.87 -0.98
C LEU A 223 -14.86 5.62 -2.09
N ALA A 224 -15.69 4.91 -2.86
CA ALA A 224 -16.56 5.54 -3.86
C ALA A 224 -17.57 6.50 -3.20
N ILE A 225 -18.22 6.05 -2.13
CA ILE A 225 -19.21 6.82 -1.37
C ILE A 225 -18.54 8.04 -0.71
N ASP A 226 -17.37 7.86 -0.09
CA ASP A 226 -16.63 8.96 0.55
C ASP A 226 -16.18 10.03 -0.48
N ARG A 227 -15.77 9.61 -1.69
CA ARG A 227 -15.46 10.54 -2.79
C ARG A 227 -16.70 11.24 -3.28
N GLY A 228 -17.80 10.52 -3.49
CA GLY A 228 -19.08 11.09 -3.93
C GLY A 228 -19.64 12.11 -2.94
N GLU A 229 -19.49 11.88 -1.63
CA GLU A 229 -19.85 12.85 -0.58
C GLU A 229 -18.97 14.09 -0.63
N ARG A 230 -17.65 13.94 -0.75
CA ARG A 230 -16.71 15.05 -0.85
C ARG A 230 -16.93 15.91 -2.10
N GLU A 231 -17.35 15.28 -3.20
CA GLU A 231 -17.71 15.97 -4.45
C GLU A 231 -19.14 16.54 -4.43
N GLU A 232 -19.87 16.38 -3.31
CA GLU A 232 -21.26 16.80 -3.12
C GLU A 232 -22.26 16.09 -4.07
N ALA A 233 -21.84 15.00 -4.71
CA ALA A 233 -22.69 14.19 -5.56
C ALA A 233 -23.58 13.23 -4.76
N LEU A 234 -23.17 12.86 -3.56
CA LEU A 234 -23.92 12.01 -2.64
C LEU A 234 -24.10 12.69 -1.29
N LYS A 235 -25.24 12.42 -0.64
CA LYS A 235 -25.46 12.65 0.79
C LYS A 235 -25.44 11.31 1.49
N VAL A 236 -24.60 11.18 2.51
CA VAL A 236 -24.33 9.90 3.19
C VAL A 236 -24.86 9.93 4.62
N ASN A 237 -25.63 8.92 4.99
CA ASN A 237 -26.17 8.75 6.33
C ASN A 237 -25.82 7.36 6.87
N VAL A 238 -25.90 7.24 8.19
CA VAL A 238 -25.88 5.95 8.88
C VAL A 238 -27.28 5.73 9.45
N GLU A 239 -27.88 4.62 9.09
CA GLU A 239 -29.21 4.23 9.55
C GLU A 239 -29.11 3.12 10.59
N ALA A 240 -29.91 3.23 11.64
CA ALA A 240 -29.98 2.25 12.71
C ALA A 240 -31.41 2.20 13.28
N ASP A 241 -31.70 1.17 14.06
CA ASP A 241 -32.94 1.10 14.85
C ASP A 241 -32.81 2.04 16.08
N HIS A 242 -33.28 3.28 15.90
CA HIS A 242 -33.22 4.31 16.93
C HIS A 242 -34.04 3.94 18.16
N GLU A 243 -35.21 3.31 17.98
CA GLU A 243 -36.05 2.89 19.09
C GLU A 243 -35.31 1.90 19.98
N HIS A 244 -34.72 0.88 19.41
CA HIS A 244 -33.90 -0.06 20.13
C HIS A 244 -32.70 0.58 20.83
N CYS A 245 -32.01 1.49 20.18
CA CYS A 245 -30.88 2.22 20.76
C CYS A 245 -31.30 3.07 21.96
N VAL A 246 -32.44 3.79 21.87
CA VAL A 246 -32.99 4.58 22.96
C VAL A 246 -33.38 3.65 24.14
N GLN A 247 -33.96 2.47 23.89
CA GLN A 247 -34.25 1.47 24.93
C GLN A 247 -32.95 1.00 25.63
N LEU A 248 -31.84 0.88 24.94
CA LEU A 248 -30.53 0.58 25.58
C LEU A 248 -30.10 1.71 26.52
N VAL A 249 -30.30 2.98 26.13
CA VAL A 249 -30.01 4.14 26.97
C VAL A 249 -30.95 4.19 28.17
N GLU A 250 -32.25 3.89 27.98
CA GLU A 250 -33.24 3.82 29.07
C GLU A 250 -32.88 2.79 30.14
N ARG A 251 -32.36 1.62 29.75
CA ARG A 251 -31.90 0.58 30.69
C ARG A 251 -30.78 1.05 31.61
N GLU A 252 -30.00 2.05 31.19
CA GLU A 252 -28.91 2.62 31.99
C GLU A 252 -29.43 3.57 33.08
N LEU A 253 -30.47 4.36 32.78
CA LEU A 253 -30.96 5.42 33.65
C LEU A 253 -32.30 5.08 34.31
N VAL A 254 -33.30 4.55 33.58
CA VAL A 254 -34.70 4.46 34.04
C VAL A 254 -34.93 3.22 34.83
N ARG A 255 -35.35 3.36 36.10
CA ARG A 255 -35.75 2.24 36.98
C ARG A 255 -37.16 1.78 36.65
N LYS A 256 -37.44 0.49 36.87
CA LYS A 256 -38.70 -0.18 36.48
C LYS A 256 -39.99 0.52 36.98
N ASN A 257 -39.96 1.15 38.13
CA ASN A 257 -41.14 1.81 38.75
C ASN A 257 -40.83 3.27 39.06
N SER A 258 -40.06 3.95 38.20
CA SER A 258 -39.71 5.35 38.38
C SER A 258 -40.92 6.26 38.33
N PRO A 259 -41.16 7.15 39.33
CA PRO A 259 -42.21 8.16 39.27
C PRO A 259 -41.94 9.21 38.15
N PHE A 260 -40.68 9.31 37.67
CA PHE A 260 -40.22 10.26 36.67
C PHE A 260 -39.93 9.58 35.34
N ALA A 261 -40.50 8.39 35.09
CA ALA A 261 -40.18 7.57 33.93
C ALA A 261 -40.40 8.31 32.60
N LYS A 262 -41.43 9.17 32.54
CA LYS A 262 -41.74 9.96 31.31
C LYS A 262 -40.64 10.96 31.01
N GLU A 263 -40.23 11.75 31.97
CA GLU A 263 -39.21 12.79 31.87
C GLU A 263 -37.85 12.16 31.59
N LEU A 264 -37.49 11.09 32.28
CA LEU A 264 -36.23 10.37 32.12
C LEU A 264 -36.13 9.70 30.73
N ARG A 265 -37.21 9.16 30.18
CA ARG A 265 -37.25 8.64 28.82
C ARG A 265 -37.01 9.75 27.78
N ALA A 266 -37.61 10.93 27.99
CA ALA A 266 -37.33 12.09 27.12
C ALA A 266 -35.86 12.52 27.20
N VAL A 267 -35.23 12.48 28.38
CA VAL A 267 -33.77 12.72 28.55
C VAL A 267 -32.97 11.67 27.85
N CYS A 268 -33.30 10.39 27.91
CA CYS A 268 -32.62 9.32 27.23
C CYS A 268 -32.68 9.49 25.70
N ALA A 269 -33.85 9.82 25.17
CA ALA A 269 -34.04 10.09 23.74
C ALA A 269 -33.22 11.29 23.29
N ASP A 270 -33.26 12.42 24.04
CA ASP A 270 -32.44 13.61 23.71
C ASP A 270 -30.94 13.31 23.78
N SER A 271 -30.48 12.58 24.81
CA SER A 271 -29.07 12.18 24.90
C SER A 271 -28.64 11.36 23.72
N PHE A 272 -29.45 10.38 23.30
CA PHE A 272 -29.12 9.55 22.14
C PHE A 272 -29.12 10.35 20.85
N GLU A 273 -30.21 11.02 20.53
CA GLU A 273 -30.39 11.71 19.22
C GLU A 273 -29.41 12.89 19.04
N ARG A 274 -29.20 13.67 20.07
CA ARG A 274 -28.45 14.91 19.99
C ARG A 274 -26.95 14.73 20.27
N LEU A 275 -26.57 13.83 21.17
CA LEU A 275 -25.20 13.73 21.67
C LEU A 275 -24.50 12.42 21.26
N ILE A 276 -25.15 11.26 21.48
CA ILE A 276 -24.49 9.96 21.32
C ILE A 276 -24.46 9.55 19.86
N PHE A 277 -25.60 9.47 19.19
CA PHE A 277 -25.72 8.95 17.83
C PHE A 277 -24.88 9.75 16.81
N PRO A 278 -24.91 11.09 16.79
CA PRO A 278 -24.07 11.85 15.87
C PRO A 278 -22.56 11.69 16.13
N SER A 279 -22.18 11.40 17.36
CA SER A 279 -20.79 11.12 17.73
C SER A 279 -20.34 9.74 17.29
N LEU A 280 -21.15 8.70 17.56
CA LEU A 280 -20.83 7.32 17.19
C LEU A 280 -20.88 7.10 15.68
N THR A 281 -21.81 7.73 14.96
CA THR A 281 -21.88 7.62 13.50
C THR A 281 -20.64 8.21 12.80
N ARG A 282 -20.13 9.34 13.32
CA ARG A 282 -18.85 9.91 12.80
C ARG A 282 -17.67 8.97 13.09
N GLU A 283 -17.64 8.37 14.28
CA GLU A 283 -16.62 7.41 14.67
C GLU A 283 -16.66 6.17 13.77
N LEU A 284 -17.83 5.56 13.59
CA LEU A 284 -18.05 4.41 12.71
C LEU A 284 -17.68 4.69 11.25
N ARG A 285 -18.01 5.86 10.75
CA ARG A 285 -17.62 6.27 9.40
C ARG A 285 -16.11 6.43 9.27
N ALA A 286 -15.45 7.04 10.25
CA ALA A 286 -14.00 7.16 10.26
C ALA A 286 -13.31 5.79 10.28
N GLU A 287 -13.80 4.84 11.09
CA GLU A 287 -13.28 3.47 11.14
C GLU A 287 -13.49 2.72 9.80
N LEU A 288 -14.64 2.92 9.16
CA LEU A 288 -14.92 2.34 7.84
C LEU A 288 -13.95 2.85 6.79
N THR A 289 -13.74 4.17 6.73
CA THR A 289 -12.82 4.81 5.80
C THR A 289 -11.38 4.37 6.07
N GLU A 290 -10.95 4.31 7.34
CA GLU A 290 -9.61 3.84 7.70
C GLU A 290 -9.37 2.39 7.26
N ARG A 291 -10.32 1.49 7.53
CA ARG A 291 -10.28 0.11 7.07
C ARG A 291 -10.21 0.01 5.55
N ALA A 292 -11.02 0.79 4.85
CA ALA A 292 -11.06 0.82 3.40
C ALA A 292 -9.73 1.35 2.81
N CYS A 293 -9.17 2.42 3.37
CA CYS A 293 -7.87 2.96 2.97
C CYS A 293 -6.75 1.94 3.19
N LYS A 294 -6.72 1.28 4.35
CA LYS A 294 -5.69 0.26 4.65
C LYS A 294 -5.72 -0.89 3.64
N GLN A 295 -6.90 -1.39 3.31
CA GLN A 295 -7.06 -2.45 2.31
C GLN A 295 -6.64 -1.98 0.91
N ALA A 296 -7.05 -0.78 0.50
CA ALA A 296 -6.70 -0.22 -0.80
C ALA A 296 -5.18 0.01 -0.94
N ILE A 297 -4.52 0.58 0.09
CA ILE A 297 -3.06 0.75 0.12
C ILE A 297 -2.34 -0.60 0.01
N GLY A 298 -2.87 -1.66 0.63
CA GLY A 298 -2.33 -3.01 0.48
C GLY A 298 -2.37 -3.49 -0.99
N VAL A 299 -3.48 -3.27 -1.69
CA VAL A 299 -3.61 -3.59 -3.13
C VAL A 299 -2.64 -2.75 -3.97
N PHE A 300 -2.53 -1.44 -3.68
CA PHE A 300 -1.60 -0.56 -4.40
C PHE A 300 -0.14 -0.99 -4.20
N SER A 301 0.21 -1.40 -2.99
CA SER A 301 1.54 -1.93 -2.66
C SER A 301 1.87 -3.17 -3.48
N GLU A 302 0.94 -4.11 -3.59
CA GLU A 302 1.14 -5.33 -4.40
C GLU A 302 1.22 -5.02 -5.90
N ASN A 303 0.37 -4.12 -6.41
CA ASN A 303 0.41 -3.68 -7.80
C ASN A 303 1.74 -2.98 -8.13
N LEU A 304 2.22 -2.10 -7.24
CA LEU A 304 3.51 -1.44 -7.41
C LEU A 304 4.66 -2.44 -7.40
N LYS A 305 4.66 -3.39 -6.45
CA LYS A 305 5.67 -4.44 -6.36
C LYS A 305 5.74 -5.26 -7.65
N ASN A 306 4.58 -5.67 -8.17
CA ASN A 306 4.52 -6.44 -9.41
C ASN A 306 5.02 -5.62 -10.62
N LEU A 307 4.74 -4.32 -10.67
CA LEU A 307 5.25 -3.44 -11.71
C LEU A 307 6.78 -3.28 -11.64
N LEU A 308 7.34 -3.07 -10.45
CA LEU A 308 8.77 -2.93 -10.22
C LEU A 308 9.55 -4.23 -10.47
N MET A 309 8.94 -5.37 -10.17
CA MET A 309 9.57 -6.69 -10.28
C MET A 309 9.35 -7.34 -11.66
N GLN A 310 8.80 -6.63 -12.65
CA GLN A 310 8.70 -7.14 -14.00
C GLN A 310 10.08 -7.50 -14.57
N PRO A 311 10.21 -8.64 -15.28
CA PRO A 311 11.48 -9.03 -15.88
C PRO A 311 11.98 -8.00 -16.88
N PRO A 312 13.24 -7.58 -16.79
CA PRO A 312 13.84 -6.64 -17.71
C PRO A 312 14.13 -7.26 -19.08
N VAL A 313 14.05 -6.46 -20.15
CA VAL A 313 14.52 -6.84 -21.50
C VAL A 313 15.95 -6.33 -21.67
N LYS A 314 16.90 -7.04 -21.04
CA LYS A 314 18.31 -6.66 -21.01
C LYS A 314 18.98 -6.75 -22.40
N GLY A 315 19.89 -5.84 -22.68
CA GLY A 315 20.75 -5.89 -23.88
C GLY A 315 20.06 -5.52 -25.20
N ALA A 316 18.80 -5.09 -25.19
CA ALA A 316 18.04 -4.70 -26.38
C ALA A 316 18.27 -3.23 -26.75
N VAL A 317 18.49 -2.94 -28.03
CA VAL A 317 18.33 -1.58 -28.55
C VAL A 317 16.83 -1.32 -28.66
N THR A 318 16.33 -0.36 -27.89
CA THR A 318 14.90 -0.14 -27.69
C THR A 318 14.46 1.20 -28.27
N MET A 319 13.35 1.19 -29.00
CA MET A 319 12.67 2.43 -29.43
C MET A 319 11.49 2.70 -28.49
N GLY A 320 11.52 3.82 -27.76
CA GLY A 320 10.38 4.33 -27.00
C GLY A 320 9.44 5.11 -27.89
N PHE A 321 8.17 4.80 -27.79
CA PHE A 321 7.08 5.42 -28.53
C PHE A 321 6.10 6.00 -27.52
N ASP A 322 6.06 7.31 -27.39
CA ASP A 322 5.12 8.05 -26.53
C ASP A 322 3.96 8.55 -27.39
N PRO A 323 2.77 7.89 -27.31
CA PRO A 323 1.65 8.17 -28.18
C PRO A 323 1.02 9.54 -27.91
N ALA A 324 0.59 10.23 -28.96
CA ALA A 324 -0.21 11.45 -28.83
C ALA A 324 -0.99 11.75 -30.13
N TYR A 325 -2.11 12.44 -30.01
CA TYR A 325 -2.90 12.85 -31.20
C TYR A 325 -2.35 14.12 -31.85
N ARG A 326 -2.55 15.28 -31.23
CA ARG A 326 -2.28 16.60 -31.83
C ARG A 326 -0.80 16.96 -31.89
N THR A 327 -0.05 16.66 -30.88
CA THR A 327 1.35 17.07 -30.71
C THR A 327 2.34 16.14 -31.42
N GLY A 328 1.84 15.05 -32.02
CA GLY A 328 2.65 14.01 -32.65
C GLY A 328 3.24 13.04 -31.62
N CYS A 329 3.49 11.81 -32.03
CA CYS A 329 4.11 10.76 -31.23
C CYS A 329 5.61 11.03 -31.09
N LYS A 330 6.14 11.03 -29.86
CA LYS A 330 7.55 11.24 -29.56
C LYS A 330 8.26 9.92 -29.57
N ILE A 331 9.41 9.91 -30.24
CA ILE A 331 10.21 8.71 -30.42
C ILE A 331 11.60 8.95 -29.83
N ALA A 332 12.10 7.97 -29.12
CA ALA A 332 13.46 7.94 -28.63
C ALA A 332 14.07 6.56 -28.85
N VAL A 333 15.24 6.50 -29.45
CA VAL A 333 16.02 5.27 -29.58
C VAL A 333 17.10 5.26 -28.53
N VAL A 334 17.13 4.20 -27.72
CA VAL A 334 18.16 3.99 -26.69
C VAL A 334 18.95 2.71 -26.98
N ASP A 335 20.26 2.75 -26.71
CA ASP A 335 21.11 1.57 -26.83
C ASP A 335 20.88 0.55 -25.70
N ALA A 336 21.60 -0.54 -25.71
CA ALA A 336 21.51 -1.62 -24.72
C ALA A 336 21.83 -1.16 -23.28
N THR A 337 22.47 0.00 -23.11
CA THR A 337 22.82 0.59 -21.80
C THR A 337 21.82 1.68 -21.35
N GLY A 338 20.82 1.97 -22.18
CA GLY A 338 19.85 3.04 -21.93
C GLY A 338 20.32 4.44 -22.37
N LYS A 339 21.47 4.56 -23.04
CA LYS A 339 21.95 5.83 -23.60
C LYS A 339 21.10 6.21 -24.81
N VAL A 340 20.67 7.48 -24.88
CA VAL A 340 19.91 8.00 -26.02
C VAL A 340 20.79 8.13 -27.25
N LEU A 341 20.35 7.52 -28.34
CA LEU A 341 21.01 7.57 -29.64
C LEU A 341 20.41 8.65 -30.55
N GLU A 342 19.08 8.68 -30.67
CA GLU A 342 18.35 9.66 -31.47
C GLU A 342 16.93 9.86 -30.93
N THR A 343 16.38 11.05 -31.16
CA THR A 343 14.99 11.40 -30.85
C THR A 343 14.33 12.07 -32.02
N THR A 344 13.02 11.84 -32.23
CA THR A 344 12.24 12.48 -33.30
C THR A 344 10.76 12.56 -32.93
N VAL A 345 9.97 13.22 -33.77
CA VAL A 345 8.52 13.29 -33.66
C VAL A 345 7.89 12.83 -34.97
N VAL A 346 6.90 11.95 -34.87
CA VAL A 346 6.15 11.45 -36.04
C VAL A 346 4.63 11.61 -35.80
N TYR A 347 3.87 11.63 -36.89
CA TYR A 347 2.42 11.88 -36.81
C TYR A 347 1.60 10.77 -37.47
N PRO A 348 1.68 9.52 -37.01
CA PRO A 348 0.90 8.41 -37.57
C PRO A 348 -0.56 8.42 -37.19
N THR A 349 -0.92 9.12 -36.09
CA THR A 349 -2.25 9.14 -35.47
C THR A 349 -3.10 10.32 -35.98
N PRO A 350 -4.45 10.25 -35.89
CA PRO A 350 -5.31 11.39 -36.18
C PRO A 350 -4.94 12.63 -35.32
N PRO A 351 -5.22 13.85 -35.78
CA PRO A 351 -5.89 14.22 -37.04
C PRO A 351 -4.95 14.25 -38.26
N GLN A 352 -3.62 14.18 -38.08
CA GLN A 352 -2.66 14.35 -39.20
C GLN A 352 -2.52 13.09 -40.02
N SER A 353 -2.52 11.90 -39.44
CA SER A 353 -2.48 10.57 -40.08
C SER A 353 -1.40 10.45 -41.16
N LYS A 354 -0.19 11.03 -40.95
CA LYS A 354 0.96 10.99 -41.87
C LYS A 354 1.70 9.64 -41.80
N THR A 355 0.98 8.56 -41.99
CA THR A 355 1.47 7.18 -41.79
C THR A 355 2.68 6.85 -42.72
N GLY A 356 2.63 7.27 -44.00
CA GLY A 356 3.70 6.98 -44.94
C GLY A 356 5.03 7.68 -44.60
N GLU A 357 4.98 8.93 -44.08
CA GLU A 357 6.15 9.66 -43.61
C GLU A 357 6.70 8.99 -42.31
N ALA A 358 5.82 8.68 -41.38
CA ALA A 358 6.19 8.01 -40.14
C ALA A 358 6.86 6.64 -40.40
N ARG A 359 6.31 5.82 -41.32
CA ARG A 359 6.95 4.53 -41.75
C ARG A 359 8.36 4.69 -42.25
N LYS A 360 8.62 5.70 -43.11
CA LYS A 360 9.96 5.98 -43.62
C LYS A 360 10.93 6.35 -42.52
N VAL A 361 10.52 7.25 -41.61
CA VAL A 361 11.36 7.72 -40.51
C VAL A 361 11.66 6.56 -39.56
N LEU A 362 10.65 5.86 -39.05
CA LEU A 362 10.85 4.77 -38.09
C LEU A 362 11.57 3.58 -38.70
N GLY A 363 11.26 3.19 -39.94
CA GLY A 363 12.00 2.15 -40.65
C GLY A 363 13.45 2.49 -40.86
N GLY A 364 13.77 3.77 -41.09
CA GLY A 364 15.15 4.28 -41.18
C GLY A 364 15.90 4.16 -39.85
N LEU A 365 15.26 4.55 -38.72
CA LEU A 365 15.83 4.45 -37.39
C LEU A 365 16.04 2.97 -36.97
N ILE A 366 15.08 2.09 -37.25
CA ILE A 366 15.16 0.64 -36.97
C ILE A 366 16.40 0.04 -37.64
N ARG A 367 16.60 0.33 -38.94
CA ARG A 367 17.75 -0.20 -39.70
C ARG A 367 19.08 0.44 -39.26
N ARG A 368 19.09 1.76 -38.99
CA ARG A 368 20.32 2.48 -38.63
C ARG A 368 20.90 2.04 -37.30
N TYR A 369 20.03 1.87 -36.30
CA TYR A 369 20.46 1.58 -34.94
C TYR A 369 20.30 0.10 -34.53
N GLY A 370 19.73 -0.75 -35.38
CA GLY A 370 19.50 -2.15 -35.09
C GLY A 370 18.48 -2.33 -33.98
N VAL A 371 17.40 -1.54 -33.97
CA VAL A 371 16.33 -1.64 -32.99
C VAL A 371 15.75 -3.05 -33.04
N THR A 372 15.62 -3.67 -31.87
CA THR A 372 15.08 -5.04 -31.72
C THR A 372 13.71 -5.04 -31.05
N VAL A 373 13.37 -4.01 -30.24
CA VAL A 373 12.11 -3.91 -29.53
C VAL A 373 11.59 -2.47 -29.53
N ILE A 374 10.26 -2.33 -29.66
CA ILE A 374 9.55 -1.05 -29.54
C ILE A 374 8.72 -1.06 -28.27
N ALA A 375 8.93 -0.11 -27.36
CA ALA A 375 8.14 0.13 -26.17
C ALA A 375 7.09 1.21 -26.45
N ILE A 376 5.80 0.88 -26.42
CA ILE A 376 4.70 1.82 -26.68
C ILE A 376 4.05 2.19 -25.35
N GLY A 377 3.93 3.48 -25.02
CA GLY A 377 3.21 3.96 -23.86
C GLY A 377 1.71 3.62 -23.92
N ASN A 378 1.09 3.31 -22.79
CA ASN A 378 -0.31 2.89 -22.72
C ASN A 378 -1.32 4.04 -22.50
N GLY A 379 -0.93 5.29 -22.77
CA GLY A 379 -1.79 6.46 -22.60
C GLY A 379 -2.66 6.78 -23.80
N THR A 380 -2.93 8.07 -23.96
CA THR A 380 -3.77 8.58 -25.04
C THR A 380 -3.16 8.21 -26.40
N ALA A 381 -3.99 7.76 -27.37
CA ALA A 381 -3.57 7.29 -28.71
C ALA A 381 -2.68 6.04 -28.71
N SER A 382 -2.57 5.30 -27.61
CA SER A 382 -1.79 4.08 -27.51
C SER A 382 -2.23 3.04 -28.52
N LYS A 383 -3.53 2.90 -28.70
CA LYS A 383 -4.10 1.85 -29.54
C LYS A 383 -3.85 2.10 -31.04
N GLU A 384 -4.11 3.31 -31.50
CA GLU A 384 -3.83 3.70 -32.88
C GLU A 384 -2.32 3.58 -33.18
N SER A 385 -1.49 3.88 -32.17
CA SER A 385 -0.05 3.72 -32.28
C SER A 385 0.37 2.26 -32.33
N GLU A 386 -0.28 1.37 -31.55
CA GLU A 386 -0.05 -0.06 -31.55
C GLU A 386 -0.38 -0.68 -32.91
N ILE A 387 -1.55 -0.35 -33.48
CA ILE A 387 -1.96 -0.79 -34.82
C ILE A 387 -0.93 -0.35 -35.87
N PHE A 388 -0.58 0.95 -35.85
CA PHE A 388 0.40 1.50 -36.76
C PHE A 388 1.77 0.78 -36.68
N VAL A 389 2.26 0.50 -35.45
CA VAL A 389 3.52 -0.20 -35.23
C VAL A 389 3.44 -1.64 -35.72
N ALA A 390 2.32 -2.36 -35.45
CA ALA A 390 2.14 -3.73 -35.91
C ALA A 390 2.13 -3.82 -37.45
N GLU A 391 1.43 -2.90 -38.12
CA GLU A 391 1.46 -2.81 -39.60
C GLU A 391 2.89 -2.52 -40.13
N LEU A 392 3.57 -1.57 -39.51
CA LEU A 392 4.97 -1.26 -39.84
C LEU A 392 5.87 -2.49 -39.70
N LEU A 393 5.73 -3.25 -38.62
CA LEU A 393 6.52 -4.45 -38.38
C LEU A 393 6.16 -5.60 -39.34
N GLY A 394 4.89 -5.72 -39.73
CA GLY A 394 4.44 -6.66 -40.75
C GLY A 394 5.14 -6.42 -42.12
N GLU A 395 5.34 -5.15 -42.47
CA GLU A 395 6.07 -4.77 -43.70
C GLU A 395 7.60 -4.90 -43.56
N LEU A 396 8.18 -4.55 -42.42
CA LEU A 396 9.63 -4.48 -42.22
C LEU A 396 10.24 -5.84 -41.87
N ASN A 397 9.65 -6.63 -41.00
CA ASN A 397 10.23 -7.87 -40.48
C ASN A 397 10.62 -8.89 -41.56
N PRO A 398 9.89 -9.03 -42.69
CA PRO A 398 10.35 -9.87 -43.83
C PRO A 398 11.64 -9.43 -44.44
N THR A 399 12.03 -8.15 -44.31
CA THR A 399 13.23 -7.55 -44.91
C THR A 399 14.40 -7.43 -43.95
N LEU A 400 14.19 -7.74 -42.67
CA LEU A 400 15.19 -7.59 -41.61
C LEU A 400 15.85 -8.92 -41.28
N THR A 401 17.13 -8.90 -40.95
CA THR A 401 17.88 -10.06 -40.43
C THR A 401 17.39 -10.45 -39.04
N ASN A 402 17.22 -9.45 -38.20
CA ASN A 402 16.67 -9.63 -36.84
C ASN A 402 15.24 -9.09 -36.82
N LYS A 403 14.28 -9.93 -36.40
CA LYS A 403 12.89 -9.51 -36.25
C LYS A 403 12.76 -8.50 -35.11
N VAL A 404 11.96 -7.48 -35.34
CA VAL A 404 11.57 -6.48 -34.33
C VAL A 404 10.24 -6.86 -33.76
N SER A 405 10.11 -6.74 -32.45
CA SER A 405 8.86 -6.92 -31.72
C SER A 405 8.47 -5.66 -30.97
N TYR A 406 7.26 -5.61 -30.46
CA TYR A 406 6.82 -4.49 -29.61
C TYR A 406 6.15 -4.98 -28.34
N MET A 407 6.06 -4.08 -27.37
CA MET A 407 5.31 -4.26 -26.14
C MET A 407 4.69 -2.94 -25.72
N VAL A 408 3.44 -2.99 -25.24
CA VAL A 408 2.81 -1.84 -24.59
C VAL A 408 3.25 -1.82 -23.13
N VAL A 409 3.83 -0.70 -22.71
CA VAL A 409 4.35 -0.51 -21.35
C VAL A 409 3.56 0.57 -20.60
N SER A 410 3.47 0.46 -19.29
CA SER A 410 2.82 1.47 -18.46
C SER A 410 3.59 2.78 -18.54
N GLU A 411 2.92 3.87 -18.90
CA GLU A 411 3.47 5.23 -18.84
C GLU A 411 3.18 5.94 -17.51
N ALA A 412 2.60 5.24 -16.54
CA ALA A 412 2.26 5.80 -15.23
C ALA A 412 3.44 6.57 -14.62
N GLY A 413 3.21 7.84 -14.24
CA GLY A 413 4.24 8.73 -13.71
C GLY A 413 5.29 9.23 -14.71
N ALA A 414 5.27 8.84 -16.01
CA ALA A 414 6.24 9.33 -17.00
C ALA A 414 6.19 10.85 -17.17
N SER A 415 4.99 11.44 -17.16
CA SER A 415 4.80 12.88 -17.20
C SER A 415 5.37 13.59 -15.96
N VAL A 416 5.26 12.96 -14.78
CA VAL A 416 5.83 13.50 -13.54
C VAL A 416 7.37 13.48 -13.60
N TYR A 417 7.96 12.37 -14.04
CA TYR A 417 9.40 12.28 -14.23
C TYR A 417 9.90 13.30 -15.24
N SER A 418 9.29 13.38 -16.41
CA SER A 418 9.73 14.25 -17.50
C SER A 418 9.68 15.73 -17.13
N ALA A 419 8.74 16.16 -16.29
CA ALA A 419 8.61 17.51 -15.77
C ALA A 419 9.46 17.75 -14.49
N SER A 420 10.04 16.70 -13.90
CA SER A 420 10.80 16.81 -12.67
C SER A 420 12.16 17.48 -12.86
N LYS A 421 12.73 17.97 -11.74
CA LYS A 421 14.10 18.48 -11.72
C LYS A 421 15.10 17.41 -12.16
N LEU A 422 14.91 16.17 -11.73
CA LEU A 422 15.77 15.04 -12.12
C LEU A 422 15.73 14.79 -13.62
N GLY A 423 14.55 14.79 -14.25
CA GLY A 423 14.41 14.64 -15.69
C GLY A 423 15.05 15.80 -16.47
N ALA A 424 15.00 17.02 -15.91
CA ALA A 424 15.67 18.18 -16.50
C ALA A 424 17.21 18.12 -16.37
N GLU A 425 17.73 17.61 -15.27
CA GLU A 425 19.15 17.39 -15.03
C GLU A 425 19.72 16.26 -15.92
N GLU A 426 18.96 15.16 -16.10
CA GLU A 426 19.37 14.03 -16.95
C GLU A 426 19.39 14.40 -18.44
N PHE A 427 18.43 15.21 -18.89
CA PHE A 427 18.25 15.57 -20.31
C PHE A 427 17.94 17.06 -20.46
N PRO A 428 18.93 17.94 -20.19
CA PRO A 428 18.73 19.39 -20.33
C PRO A 428 18.45 19.84 -21.77
N GLN A 429 18.90 19.04 -22.77
CA GLN A 429 18.72 19.32 -24.20
C GLN A 429 17.36 18.88 -24.76
N PHE A 430 16.57 18.09 -24.03
CA PHE A 430 15.29 17.59 -24.51
C PHE A 430 14.13 18.33 -23.85
N ASP A 431 13.05 18.50 -24.57
CA ASP A 431 11.78 18.95 -24.01
C ASP A 431 11.14 17.87 -23.14
N VAL A 432 10.11 18.26 -22.39
CA VAL A 432 9.40 17.38 -21.48
C VAL A 432 8.85 16.13 -22.18
N SER A 433 8.33 16.27 -23.40
CA SER A 433 7.73 15.16 -24.14
C SER A 433 8.75 14.14 -24.63
N LEU A 434 9.92 14.60 -25.07
CA LEU A 434 11.01 13.69 -25.51
C LEU A 434 11.59 12.91 -24.33
N ARG A 435 11.69 13.53 -23.14
CA ARG A 435 12.11 12.83 -21.91
C ARG A 435 11.15 11.69 -21.56
N SER A 436 9.85 11.87 -21.80
CA SER A 436 8.85 10.80 -21.61
C SER A 436 9.12 9.61 -22.51
N ALA A 437 9.39 9.82 -23.81
CA ALA A 437 9.70 8.74 -24.74
C ALA A 437 10.98 7.96 -24.36
N VAL A 438 12.00 8.66 -23.84
CA VAL A 438 13.20 8.01 -23.29
C VAL A 438 12.86 7.13 -22.10
N SER A 439 12.05 7.65 -21.16
CA SER A 439 11.61 6.90 -19.99
C SER A 439 10.83 5.64 -20.39
N ILE A 440 9.91 5.75 -21.35
CA ILE A 440 9.14 4.59 -21.89
C ILE A 440 10.08 3.51 -22.45
N ALA A 441 11.11 3.88 -23.21
CA ALA A 441 12.09 2.93 -23.70
C ALA A 441 12.85 2.22 -22.57
N ARG A 442 13.36 2.98 -21.60
CA ARG A 442 14.14 2.46 -20.46
C ARG A 442 13.32 1.60 -19.52
N ARG A 443 12.02 1.87 -19.37
CA ARG A 443 11.12 1.00 -18.57
C ARG A 443 11.03 -0.42 -19.09
N LEU A 444 11.13 -0.61 -20.40
CA LEU A 444 11.16 -1.95 -20.96
C LEU A 444 12.51 -2.63 -20.73
N GLN A 445 13.61 -1.87 -20.77
CA GLN A 445 14.96 -2.39 -20.51
C GLN A 445 15.15 -2.78 -19.04
N ASP A 446 14.78 -1.91 -18.10
CA ASP A 446 14.76 -2.20 -16.66
C ASP A 446 13.68 -1.36 -15.95
N PRO A 447 12.50 -1.94 -15.67
CA PRO A 447 11.41 -1.25 -15.00
C PRO A 447 11.80 -0.67 -13.64
N LEU A 448 12.52 -1.44 -12.81
CA LEU A 448 12.93 -1.02 -11.47
C LEU A 448 13.85 0.19 -11.53
N ALA A 449 14.91 0.12 -12.34
CA ALA A 449 15.92 1.18 -12.45
C ALA A 449 15.33 2.52 -12.95
N GLU A 450 14.28 2.47 -13.76
CA GLU A 450 13.63 3.67 -14.28
C GLU A 450 12.52 4.19 -13.35
N LEU A 451 11.66 3.30 -12.81
CA LEU A 451 10.52 3.70 -12.00
C LEU A 451 10.92 4.28 -10.63
N VAL A 452 12.06 3.89 -10.06
CA VAL A 452 12.58 4.47 -8.81
C VAL A 452 12.92 5.97 -8.92
N LYS A 453 12.99 6.53 -10.13
CA LYS A 453 13.18 7.96 -10.37
C LYS A 453 11.91 8.78 -10.14
N ILE A 454 10.77 8.12 -10.01
CA ILE A 454 9.44 8.69 -9.84
C ILE A 454 9.04 8.56 -8.40
N ASP A 455 8.39 9.59 -7.84
CA ASP A 455 7.73 9.47 -6.54
C ASP A 455 6.71 8.31 -6.61
N PRO A 456 6.82 7.28 -5.74
CA PRO A 456 5.91 6.12 -5.79
C PRO A 456 4.43 6.49 -5.77
N LYS A 457 4.06 7.60 -5.12
CA LYS A 457 2.68 8.11 -5.10
C LYS A 457 2.20 8.63 -6.45
N ALA A 458 3.11 9.00 -7.34
CA ALA A 458 2.79 9.47 -8.69
C ALA A 458 2.68 8.31 -9.72
N ILE A 459 3.05 7.10 -9.33
CA ILE A 459 2.84 5.90 -10.14
C ILE A 459 1.39 5.45 -9.92
N GLY A 460 0.55 5.52 -10.96
CA GLY A 460 -0.85 5.11 -10.89
C GLY A 460 -0.97 3.59 -10.77
N VAL A 461 -1.20 3.08 -9.57
CA VAL A 461 -1.30 1.65 -9.26
C VAL A 461 -2.66 1.24 -8.74
N GLY A 462 -3.61 2.17 -8.64
CA GLY A 462 -4.97 1.84 -8.25
C GLY A 462 -5.95 2.99 -8.24
N GLN A 463 -7.24 2.64 -8.28
CA GLN A 463 -8.33 3.59 -8.19
C GLN A 463 -8.39 4.19 -6.77
N TYR A 464 -8.78 5.45 -6.65
CA TYR A 464 -8.83 6.21 -5.39
C TYR A 464 -7.47 6.48 -4.72
N GLN A 465 -6.34 6.23 -5.37
CA GLN A 465 -5.01 6.44 -4.79
C GLN A 465 -4.81 7.87 -4.26
N HIS A 466 -5.35 8.88 -4.96
CA HIS A 466 -5.26 10.30 -4.54
C HIS A 466 -6.16 10.66 -3.35
N ASP A 467 -7.05 9.76 -2.94
CA ASP A 467 -7.94 9.95 -1.78
C ASP A 467 -7.36 9.37 -0.49
N MET A 468 -6.26 8.64 -0.60
CA MET A 468 -5.62 8.01 0.55
C MET A 468 -4.92 9.01 1.46
N PRO A 469 -4.80 8.72 2.77
CA PRO A 469 -3.99 9.51 3.68
C PRO A 469 -2.54 9.59 3.17
N PRO A 470 -2.01 10.80 2.86
CA PRO A 470 -0.74 10.94 2.12
C PRO A 470 0.45 10.29 2.83
N LYS A 471 0.51 10.36 4.16
CA LYS A 471 1.60 9.79 4.95
C LYS A 471 1.59 8.26 4.91
N GLN A 472 0.43 7.63 5.11
CA GLN A 472 0.30 6.17 5.07
C GLN A 472 0.62 5.63 3.68
N LEU A 473 0.15 6.31 2.64
CA LEU A 473 0.45 5.94 1.26
C LEU A 473 1.96 6.04 0.96
N ASP A 474 2.61 7.12 1.40
CA ASP A 474 4.04 7.36 1.21
C ASP A 474 4.89 6.28 1.90
N GLU A 475 4.59 5.99 3.17
CA GLU A 475 5.29 4.96 3.94
C GLU A 475 5.11 3.57 3.32
N ALA A 476 3.91 3.21 2.89
CA ALA A 476 3.62 1.91 2.30
C ALA A 476 4.30 1.73 0.93
N LEU A 477 4.09 2.68 0.00
CA LEU A 477 4.67 2.57 -1.35
C LEU A 477 6.18 2.75 -1.35
N GLY A 478 6.72 3.65 -0.52
CA GLY A 478 8.16 3.82 -0.33
C GLY A 478 8.81 2.54 0.19
N GLY A 479 8.16 1.88 1.14
CA GLY A 479 8.60 0.58 1.66
C GLY A 479 8.63 -0.51 0.59
N VAL A 480 7.65 -0.54 -0.32
CA VAL A 480 7.65 -1.50 -1.44
C VAL A 480 8.85 -1.28 -2.37
N VAL A 481 9.16 -0.02 -2.70
CA VAL A 481 10.33 0.29 -3.54
C VAL A 481 11.62 -0.14 -2.85
N GLU A 482 11.77 0.17 -1.56
CA GLU A 482 12.91 -0.25 -0.75
C GLU A 482 13.09 -1.77 -0.76
N ASP A 483 12.02 -2.53 -0.54
CA ASP A 483 12.06 -4.00 -0.53
C ASP A 483 12.45 -4.57 -1.90
N CYS A 484 11.89 -4.03 -3.00
CA CYS A 484 12.22 -4.46 -4.34
C CYS A 484 13.69 -4.19 -4.69
N VAL A 485 14.19 -3.00 -4.39
CA VAL A 485 15.59 -2.61 -4.66
C VAL A 485 16.56 -3.50 -3.89
N ASN A 486 16.34 -3.70 -2.60
CA ASN A 486 17.22 -4.52 -1.77
C ASN A 486 17.13 -6.02 -2.11
N ARG A 487 15.97 -6.49 -2.56
CA ARG A 487 15.79 -7.87 -3.03
C ARG A 487 16.51 -8.16 -4.33
N VAL A 488 16.49 -7.24 -5.29
CA VAL A 488 17.21 -7.37 -6.57
C VAL A 488 18.71 -7.19 -6.36
N GLY A 489 19.10 -6.29 -5.46
CA GLY A 489 20.50 -5.86 -5.29
C GLY A 489 20.90 -4.83 -6.36
N VAL A 490 21.91 -4.04 -6.06
CA VAL A 490 22.26 -2.85 -6.85
C VAL A 490 23.72 -2.89 -7.23
N ASP A 491 24.02 -2.72 -8.51
CA ASP A 491 25.38 -2.52 -8.99
C ASP A 491 25.86 -1.10 -8.64
N LEU A 492 26.94 -1.04 -7.87
CA LEU A 492 27.50 0.19 -7.34
C LEU A 492 28.04 1.14 -8.42
N ASN A 493 28.53 0.58 -9.52
CA ASN A 493 29.17 1.33 -10.60
C ASN A 493 28.18 1.89 -11.63
N THR A 494 27.03 1.23 -11.81
CA THR A 494 26.06 1.62 -12.85
C THR A 494 24.80 2.30 -12.29
N ALA A 495 24.47 2.08 -11.00
CA ALA A 495 23.24 2.57 -10.40
C ALA A 495 23.12 4.10 -10.36
N SER A 496 21.91 4.59 -10.61
CA SER A 496 21.58 6.01 -10.44
C SER A 496 21.53 6.40 -8.94
N GLY A 497 21.70 7.69 -8.65
CA GLY A 497 21.54 8.20 -7.28
C GLY A 497 20.14 7.91 -6.71
N SER A 498 19.10 7.93 -7.56
CA SER A 498 17.74 7.56 -7.16
C SER A 498 17.65 6.10 -6.73
N LEU A 499 18.21 5.17 -7.50
CA LEU A 499 18.22 3.76 -7.16
C LEU A 499 19.00 3.50 -5.86
N LEU A 500 20.18 4.11 -5.74
CA LEU A 500 21.02 4.00 -4.54
C LEU A 500 20.33 4.49 -3.28
N SER A 501 19.47 5.51 -3.37
CA SER A 501 18.79 6.09 -2.20
C SER A 501 17.75 5.15 -1.56
N TYR A 502 17.35 4.09 -2.24
CA TYR A 502 16.48 3.03 -1.71
C TYR A 502 17.24 1.82 -1.16
N VAL A 503 18.58 1.82 -1.26
CA VAL A 503 19.38 0.78 -0.62
C VAL A 503 19.38 0.97 0.89
N ALA A 504 19.19 -0.11 1.63
CA ALA A 504 19.18 -0.11 3.09
C ALA A 504 20.39 0.65 3.67
N GLY A 505 20.16 1.59 4.56
CA GLY A 505 21.23 2.40 5.16
C GLY A 505 21.79 3.53 4.29
N VAL A 506 21.33 3.69 3.04
CA VAL A 506 21.78 4.75 2.11
C VAL A 506 20.69 5.82 1.99
N ASN A 507 20.90 6.98 2.56
CA ASN A 507 20.00 8.12 2.36
C ASN A 507 20.39 8.90 1.08
N GLN A 508 19.53 9.84 0.69
CA GLN A 508 19.70 10.63 -0.53
C GLN A 508 21.05 11.38 -0.62
N ALA A 509 21.57 11.87 0.53
CA ALA A 509 22.85 12.56 0.57
C ALA A 509 24.03 11.59 0.35
N VAL A 510 23.97 10.41 0.95
CA VAL A 510 24.97 9.34 0.77
C VAL A 510 24.92 8.83 -0.68
N ALA A 511 23.74 8.61 -1.25
CA ALA A 511 23.57 8.20 -2.65
C ALA A 511 24.25 9.17 -3.62
N LYS A 512 24.06 10.48 -3.44
CA LYS A 512 24.76 11.50 -4.22
C LYS A 512 26.27 11.45 -4.04
N ASN A 513 26.76 11.25 -2.82
CA ASN A 513 28.18 11.15 -2.54
C ASN A 513 28.79 9.87 -3.16
N ILE A 514 28.08 8.75 -3.23
CA ILE A 514 28.53 7.55 -3.95
C ILE A 514 28.73 7.84 -5.42
N VAL A 515 27.75 8.51 -6.06
CA VAL A 515 27.86 8.88 -7.48
C VAL A 515 29.04 9.83 -7.71
N ALA A 516 29.16 10.90 -6.91
CA ALA A 516 30.27 11.84 -7.01
C ALA A 516 31.63 11.15 -6.81
N TYR A 517 31.75 10.25 -5.82
CA TYR A 517 32.97 9.52 -5.56
C TYR A 517 33.44 8.70 -6.77
N ARG A 518 32.52 7.99 -7.47
CA ARG A 518 32.89 7.19 -8.65
C ARG A 518 33.21 8.07 -9.87
N GLU A 519 32.61 9.26 -9.98
CA GLU A 519 32.93 10.22 -11.05
C GLU A 519 34.31 10.82 -10.85
N GLU A 520 34.71 11.09 -9.62
CA GLU A 520 36.00 11.69 -9.26
C GLU A 520 37.15 10.67 -9.22
N ASN A 521 36.89 9.44 -8.71
CA ASN A 521 37.93 8.45 -8.41
C ASN A 521 37.91 7.23 -9.34
N GLY A 522 36.98 7.18 -10.30
CA GLY A 522 36.75 6.01 -11.14
C GLY A 522 35.84 4.97 -10.46
N SER A 523 35.60 3.87 -11.19
CA SER A 523 34.74 2.78 -10.71
C SER A 523 35.25 2.16 -9.41
N PHE A 524 34.31 1.76 -8.54
CA PHE A 524 34.63 0.96 -7.37
C PHE A 524 35.18 -0.40 -7.80
N VAL A 525 36.28 -0.80 -7.18
CA VAL A 525 36.92 -2.11 -7.38
C VAL A 525 36.80 -3.02 -6.17
N SER A 526 36.10 -2.57 -5.10
CA SER A 526 35.72 -3.38 -3.95
C SER A 526 34.61 -2.71 -3.13
N ARG A 527 33.83 -3.52 -2.43
CA ARG A 527 32.83 -3.01 -1.46
C ARG A 527 33.45 -2.18 -0.34
N SER A 528 34.66 -2.53 0.09
CA SER A 528 35.35 -1.81 1.17
C SER A 528 35.64 -0.34 0.85
N GLN A 529 35.73 0.03 -0.41
CA GLN A 529 35.90 1.42 -0.83
C GLN A 529 34.71 2.32 -0.44
N LEU A 530 33.53 1.76 -0.22
CA LEU A 530 32.38 2.51 0.30
C LEU A 530 32.71 3.25 1.62
N MET A 531 33.60 2.72 2.45
CA MET A 531 34.06 3.39 3.66
C MET A 531 34.82 4.72 3.41
N LYS A 532 35.23 4.98 2.19
CA LYS A 532 35.88 6.24 1.78
C LYS A 532 34.88 7.29 1.32
N VAL A 533 33.61 6.90 1.11
CA VAL A 533 32.56 7.81 0.65
C VAL A 533 32.15 8.76 1.79
N PRO A 534 32.13 10.09 1.56
CA PRO A 534 31.73 11.05 2.56
C PRO A 534 30.33 10.76 3.12
N LYS A 535 30.14 10.89 4.45
CA LYS A 535 28.91 10.63 5.21
C LYS A 535 28.43 9.19 5.26
N LEU A 536 29.16 8.24 4.66
CA LEU A 536 28.89 6.81 4.81
C LEU A 536 29.70 6.25 5.99
N GLY A 537 29.08 6.22 7.17
CA GLY A 537 29.71 5.70 8.38
C GLY A 537 29.66 4.17 8.50
N LYS A 538 30.30 3.61 9.53
CA LYS A 538 30.35 2.15 9.75
C LYS A 538 28.97 1.48 9.80
N LYS A 539 27.98 2.11 10.48
CA LYS A 539 26.63 1.58 10.58
C LYS A 539 25.91 1.57 9.22
N ALA A 540 26.06 2.64 8.43
CA ALA A 540 25.49 2.69 7.08
C ALA A 540 26.14 1.65 6.16
N TYR A 541 27.47 1.44 6.27
CA TYR A 541 28.19 0.40 5.56
C TYR A 541 27.66 -0.99 5.91
N GLU A 542 27.52 -1.31 7.19
CA GLU A 542 26.93 -2.56 7.65
C GLU A 542 25.55 -2.80 7.06
N GLN A 543 24.69 -1.77 7.01
CA GLN A 543 23.34 -1.90 6.48
C GLN A 543 23.31 -2.09 4.96
N CYS A 544 24.20 -1.43 4.19
CA CYS A 544 24.11 -1.39 2.73
C CYS A 544 25.01 -2.41 2.01
N ALA A 545 26.13 -2.82 2.59
CA ALA A 545 27.19 -3.54 1.88
C ALA A 545 26.74 -4.84 1.22
N GLY A 546 25.83 -5.58 1.85
CA GLY A 546 25.32 -6.84 1.29
C GLY A 546 24.38 -6.65 0.09
N PHE A 547 23.76 -5.48 -0.05
CA PHE A 547 22.84 -5.16 -1.15
C PHE A 547 23.54 -4.49 -2.33
N LEU A 548 24.75 -3.97 -2.14
CA LEU A 548 25.55 -3.32 -3.19
C LEU A 548 26.54 -4.34 -3.78
N ARG A 549 26.56 -4.47 -5.08
CA ARG A 549 27.41 -5.39 -5.83
C ARG A 549 28.47 -4.62 -6.59
N VAL A 550 29.65 -5.22 -6.72
CA VAL A 550 30.80 -4.67 -7.49
C VAL A 550 31.31 -5.75 -8.44
N PRO A 551 30.73 -5.87 -9.66
CA PRO A 551 31.13 -6.88 -10.63
C PRO A 551 32.61 -6.80 -11.05
N GLU A 552 33.22 -5.63 -10.98
CA GLU A 552 34.63 -5.38 -11.33
C GLU A 552 35.61 -5.68 -10.19
N SER A 553 35.08 -6.15 -9.02
CA SER A 553 35.94 -6.46 -7.87
C SER A 553 36.83 -7.67 -8.11
N GLY A 554 38.08 -7.58 -7.66
CA GLY A 554 38.98 -8.72 -7.59
C GLY A 554 38.59 -9.79 -6.55
N ASN A 555 37.61 -9.46 -5.66
CA ASN A 555 37.03 -10.42 -4.74
C ASN A 555 35.70 -10.93 -5.28
N PRO A 556 35.58 -12.19 -5.71
CA PRO A 556 34.33 -12.74 -6.25
C PRO A 556 33.13 -12.62 -5.32
N LEU A 557 33.31 -12.54 -4.01
CA LEU A 557 32.22 -12.37 -3.03
C LEU A 557 31.53 -11.00 -3.16
N ASP A 558 32.23 -9.98 -3.68
CA ASP A 558 31.63 -8.66 -3.92
C ASP A 558 30.61 -8.66 -5.08
N HIS A 559 30.59 -9.73 -5.91
CA HIS A 559 29.56 -9.94 -6.93
C HIS A 559 28.27 -10.54 -6.38
N THR A 560 28.31 -11.09 -5.15
CA THR A 560 27.21 -11.86 -4.55
C THR A 560 26.40 -11.04 -3.56
N GLY A 561 25.25 -11.55 -3.09
CA GLY A 561 24.53 -11.01 -1.94
C GLY A 561 25.08 -11.44 -0.58
N VAL A 562 26.23 -12.12 -0.52
CA VAL A 562 26.88 -12.49 0.74
C VAL A 562 27.37 -11.22 1.44
N HIS A 563 26.97 -11.06 2.72
CA HIS A 563 27.39 -9.90 3.50
C HIS A 563 28.88 -9.97 3.86
N PRO A 564 29.62 -8.84 3.89
CA PRO A 564 31.04 -8.83 4.25
C PRO A 564 31.38 -9.49 5.58
N GLU A 565 30.50 -9.43 6.59
CA GLU A 565 30.66 -10.12 7.87
C GLU A 565 30.77 -11.65 7.71
N SER A 566 30.16 -12.19 6.65
CA SER A 566 30.14 -13.64 6.37
C SER A 566 31.22 -14.10 5.40
N TYR A 567 32.13 -13.22 4.94
CA TYR A 567 33.17 -13.59 3.95
C TYR A 567 34.09 -14.69 4.46
N ALA A 568 34.53 -14.60 5.72
CA ALA A 568 35.36 -15.63 6.32
C ALA A 568 34.68 -17.01 6.37
N ALA A 569 33.37 -17.02 6.67
CA ALA A 569 32.57 -18.24 6.67
C ALA A 569 32.37 -18.79 5.24
N ALA A 570 32.13 -17.91 4.24
CA ALA A 570 32.01 -18.30 2.84
C ALA A 570 33.31 -18.92 2.29
N GLN A 571 34.46 -18.31 2.58
CA GLN A 571 35.76 -18.86 2.19
C GLN A 571 36.02 -20.22 2.84
N LYS A 572 35.70 -20.37 4.13
CA LYS A 572 35.78 -21.63 4.83
C LYS A 572 34.88 -22.71 4.23
N LEU A 573 33.63 -22.36 3.85
CA LEU A 573 32.73 -23.26 3.17
C LEU A 573 33.29 -23.75 1.83
N LEU A 574 33.76 -22.80 1.00
CA LEU A 574 34.37 -23.12 -0.30
C LEU A 574 35.55 -24.08 -0.14
N THR A 575 36.45 -23.78 0.80
CA THR A 575 37.60 -24.64 1.10
C THR A 575 37.19 -26.04 1.53
N LEU A 576 36.17 -26.17 2.42
CA LEU A 576 35.65 -27.48 2.86
C LEU A 576 35.01 -28.27 1.70
N CYS A 577 34.44 -27.57 0.73
CA CYS A 577 33.89 -28.18 -0.49
C CYS A 577 34.91 -28.38 -1.60
N GLY A 578 36.21 -28.05 -1.38
CA GLY A 578 37.27 -28.20 -2.37
C GLY A 578 37.23 -27.19 -3.51
N TYR A 579 36.73 -25.99 -3.24
CA TYR A 579 36.77 -24.86 -4.18
C TYR A 579 37.76 -23.80 -3.74
N ARG A 580 38.36 -23.13 -4.73
CA ARG A 580 39.08 -21.87 -4.54
C ARG A 580 38.09 -20.70 -4.69
N LEU A 581 38.46 -19.53 -4.18
CA LEU A 581 37.60 -18.36 -4.19
C LEU A 581 37.25 -17.90 -5.60
N GLU A 582 38.18 -17.96 -6.54
CA GLU A 582 38.01 -17.57 -7.92
C GLU A 582 37.00 -18.44 -8.68
N GLU A 583 36.84 -19.69 -8.24
CA GLU A 583 35.93 -20.66 -8.87
C GLU A 583 34.44 -20.33 -8.61
N VAL A 584 34.13 -19.38 -7.71
CA VAL A 584 32.79 -18.86 -7.51
C VAL A 584 32.19 -18.25 -8.79
N LEU A 585 33.04 -17.74 -9.69
CA LEU A 585 32.62 -17.16 -10.97
C LEU A 585 32.62 -18.19 -12.13
N SER A 586 32.91 -19.47 -11.86
CA SER A 586 32.91 -20.53 -12.84
C SER A 586 31.64 -21.37 -12.80
N ASP A 587 31.33 -22.07 -13.90
CA ASP A 587 30.19 -22.99 -13.97
C ASP A 587 30.29 -24.17 -12.99
N GLU A 588 31.50 -24.50 -12.54
CA GLU A 588 31.75 -25.61 -11.59
C GLU A 588 31.09 -25.38 -10.22
N ILE A 589 30.85 -24.11 -9.83
CA ILE A 589 30.18 -23.75 -8.58
C ILE A 589 28.75 -24.29 -8.47
N ALA A 590 28.11 -24.59 -9.60
CA ALA A 590 26.76 -25.17 -9.64
C ALA A 590 26.66 -26.50 -8.86
N ALA A 591 27.76 -27.21 -8.68
CA ALA A 591 27.82 -28.43 -7.88
C ALA A 591 27.94 -28.19 -6.35
N LEU A 592 28.10 -26.93 -5.90
CA LEU A 592 28.27 -26.57 -4.48
C LEU A 592 27.16 -27.17 -3.58
N PRO A 593 25.86 -27.11 -3.89
CA PRO A 593 24.82 -27.69 -3.03
C PRO A 593 25.01 -29.20 -2.79
N LYS A 594 25.42 -29.94 -3.83
CA LYS A 594 25.69 -31.37 -3.73
C LYS A 594 26.93 -31.66 -2.85
N ARG A 595 27.99 -30.88 -3.00
CA ARG A 595 29.20 -31.01 -2.17
C ARG A 595 28.92 -30.67 -0.70
N VAL A 596 28.10 -29.60 -0.44
CA VAL A 596 27.67 -29.27 0.92
C VAL A 596 26.87 -30.40 1.55
N ALA A 597 25.93 -31.00 0.81
CA ALA A 597 25.16 -32.14 1.29
C ALA A 597 26.01 -33.38 1.58
N ALA A 598 27.12 -33.55 0.86
CA ALA A 598 28.08 -34.65 1.12
C ALA A 598 28.93 -34.45 2.39
N LEU A 599 29.02 -33.22 2.92
CA LEU A 599 29.76 -32.91 4.15
C LEU A 599 29.00 -33.24 5.45
N GLY A 600 27.68 -33.49 5.35
CA GLY A 600 26.80 -33.77 6.48
C GLY A 600 25.48 -33.00 6.42
N SER A 601 24.75 -32.99 7.53
CA SER A 601 23.51 -32.21 7.65
C SER A 601 23.78 -30.69 7.59
N THR A 602 22.77 -29.91 7.22
CA THR A 602 22.87 -28.44 7.15
C THR A 602 23.34 -27.86 8.50
N ALA A 603 22.84 -28.40 9.62
CA ALA A 603 23.22 -27.96 10.95
C ALA A 603 24.71 -28.24 11.26
N GLU A 604 25.24 -29.41 10.90
CA GLU A 604 26.65 -29.76 11.10
C GLU A 604 27.58 -28.88 10.27
N VAL A 605 27.25 -28.65 8.99
CA VAL A 605 28.06 -27.79 8.12
C VAL A 605 28.03 -26.36 8.61
N ALA A 606 26.85 -25.82 8.99
CA ALA A 606 26.70 -24.48 9.54
C ALA A 606 27.57 -24.29 10.80
N ALA A 607 27.53 -25.24 11.74
CA ALA A 607 28.34 -25.21 12.94
C ALA A 607 29.85 -25.23 12.62
N ARG A 608 30.31 -26.01 11.64
CA ARG A 608 31.73 -26.07 11.22
C ARG A 608 32.24 -24.73 10.69
N ILE A 609 31.41 -23.96 9.99
CA ILE A 609 31.82 -22.67 9.45
C ILE A 609 31.49 -21.50 10.38
N GLY A 610 30.74 -21.74 11.47
CA GLY A 610 30.45 -20.75 12.52
C GLY A 610 29.27 -19.81 12.18
N VAL A 611 28.28 -20.30 11.46
CA VAL A 611 27.03 -19.58 11.13
C VAL A 611 25.80 -20.43 11.44
N GLY A 612 24.63 -19.86 11.42
CA GLY A 612 23.37 -20.62 11.53
C GLY A 612 22.94 -21.24 10.20
N GLU A 613 21.99 -22.18 10.27
CA GLU A 613 21.46 -22.85 9.07
C GLU A 613 20.83 -21.88 8.04
N PRO A 614 20.04 -20.86 8.42
CA PRO A 614 19.49 -19.91 7.47
C PRO A 614 20.58 -19.16 6.68
N THR A 615 21.63 -18.70 7.37
CA THR A 615 22.76 -18.02 6.75
C THR A 615 23.53 -18.95 5.81
N LEU A 616 23.75 -20.21 6.17
CA LEU A 616 24.38 -21.19 5.29
C LEU A 616 23.56 -21.40 4.00
N ARG A 617 22.24 -21.59 4.12
CA ARG A 617 21.37 -21.79 2.94
C ARG A 617 21.39 -20.59 2.00
N ASP A 618 21.30 -19.38 2.55
CA ASP A 618 21.38 -18.14 1.77
C ASP A 618 22.75 -17.98 1.11
N MET A 619 23.82 -18.25 1.85
CA MET A 619 25.19 -18.21 1.34
C MET A 619 25.40 -19.17 0.16
N VAL A 620 24.95 -20.43 0.28
CA VAL A 620 25.02 -21.43 -0.80
C VAL A 620 24.25 -20.95 -2.03
N ALA A 621 23.03 -20.42 -1.84
CA ALA A 621 22.21 -19.91 -2.94
C ALA A 621 22.87 -18.72 -3.68
N GLU A 622 23.51 -17.82 -2.94
CA GLU A 622 24.22 -16.66 -3.50
C GLU A 622 25.53 -17.04 -4.21
N LEU A 623 26.25 -18.03 -3.68
CA LEU A 623 27.51 -18.50 -4.28
C LEU A 623 27.27 -19.29 -5.58
N VAL A 624 26.17 -20.05 -5.68
CA VAL A 624 25.81 -20.81 -6.88
C VAL A 624 25.45 -19.90 -8.06
N LYS A 625 24.86 -18.75 -7.79
CA LYS A 625 24.44 -17.79 -8.82
C LYS A 625 24.93 -16.37 -8.43
N PRO A 626 26.21 -16.05 -8.59
CA PRO A 626 26.72 -14.72 -8.31
C PRO A 626 25.98 -13.66 -9.12
N GLY A 627 25.59 -12.57 -8.50
CA GLY A 627 24.86 -11.50 -9.19
C GLY A 627 23.42 -11.85 -9.64
N ARG A 628 22.83 -12.91 -9.08
CA ARG A 628 21.46 -13.33 -9.42
C ARG A 628 20.48 -12.17 -9.28
N ASP A 629 19.71 -11.95 -10.35
CA ASP A 629 18.53 -11.11 -10.36
C ASP A 629 17.30 -12.02 -10.20
N PRO A 630 16.53 -11.90 -9.13
CA PRO A 630 15.35 -12.76 -8.92
C PRO A 630 14.30 -12.61 -10.02
N ARG A 631 14.34 -11.54 -10.80
CA ARG A 631 13.43 -11.30 -11.92
C ARG A 631 13.75 -12.17 -13.14
N ASP A 632 14.97 -12.69 -13.27
CA ASP A 632 15.36 -13.57 -14.36
C ASP A 632 14.67 -14.95 -14.32
N GLU A 633 14.10 -15.32 -13.16
CA GLU A 633 13.35 -16.57 -12.97
C GLU A 633 11.84 -16.43 -13.28
N LEU A 634 11.38 -15.20 -13.50
CA LEU A 634 10.00 -14.92 -13.88
C LEU A 634 9.79 -15.13 -15.38
N PRO A 635 8.53 -15.38 -15.82
CA PRO A 635 8.21 -15.48 -17.24
C PRO A 635 8.64 -14.21 -17.98
N LYS A 636 9.34 -14.38 -19.11
CA LYS A 636 9.76 -13.23 -19.91
C LYS A 636 8.56 -12.42 -20.41
N PRO A 637 8.69 -11.10 -20.60
CA PRO A 637 7.64 -10.26 -21.14
C PRO A 637 7.15 -10.77 -22.50
N LEU A 638 5.85 -10.72 -22.75
CA LEU A 638 5.23 -11.15 -24.00
C LEU A 638 5.46 -10.09 -25.07
N LEU A 639 6.46 -10.30 -25.90
CA LEU A 639 6.76 -9.45 -27.06
C LEU A 639 5.87 -9.86 -28.25
N ARG A 640 5.30 -8.88 -28.94
CA ARG A 640 4.32 -9.05 -30.02
C ARG A 640 4.84 -8.56 -31.36
N THR A 641 4.26 -9.09 -32.45
CA THR A 641 4.52 -8.66 -33.83
C THR A 641 3.25 -8.23 -34.55
N ASP A 642 2.07 -8.55 -34.02
CA ASP A 642 0.75 -8.37 -34.61
C ASP A 642 -0.30 -7.94 -33.57
N VAL A 643 -1.44 -7.44 -34.03
CA VAL A 643 -2.61 -7.05 -33.20
C VAL A 643 -3.84 -7.80 -33.71
N MET A 644 -4.67 -8.27 -32.80
CA MET A 644 -5.99 -8.81 -33.07
C MET A 644 -7.08 -7.74 -32.90
N GLU A 645 -8.09 -7.73 -33.74
CA GLU A 645 -9.26 -6.88 -33.56
C GLU A 645 -10.32 -7.52 -32.65
N LEU A 646 -11.16 -6.69 -32.02
CA LEU A 646 -12.27 -7.16 -31.19
C LEU A 646 -13.25 -8.04 -31.97
N SER A 647 -13.41 -7.76 -33.27
CA SER A 647 -14.23 -8.53 -34.21
C SER A 647 -13.71 -9.94 -34.51
N ASP A 648 -12.42 -10.18 -34.27
CA ASP A 648 -11.77 -11.46 -34.51
C ASP A 648 -12.00 -12.44 -33.35
N LEU A 649 -12.40 -11.90 -32.16
CA LEU A 649 -12.66 -12.70 -30.98
C LEU A 649 -13.97 -13.48 -31.11
N LYS A 650 -13.89 -14.79 -30.86
CA LYS A 650 -15.06 -15.66 -30.78
C LYS A 650 -15.16 -16.32 -29.42
N PRO A 651 -16.37 -16.44 -28.85
CA PRO A 651 -16.57 -17.23 -27.64
C PRO A 651 -15.92 -18.62 -27.79
N GLY A 652 -15.20 -19.04 -26.76
CA GLY A 652 -14.46 -20.31 -26.77
C GLY A 652 -13.00 -20.22 -27.22
N MET A 653 -12.55 -19.11 -27.82
CA MET A 653 -11.13 -18.91 -28.15
C MET A 653 -10.26 -18.90 -26.88
N VAL A 654 -9.15 -19.63 -26.92
CA VAL A 654 -8.15 -19.64 -25.86
C VAL A 654 -6.98 -18.78 -26.30
N LEU A 655 -6.67 -17.77 -25.49
CA LEU A 655 -5.63 -16.78 -25.76
C LEU A 655 -4.66 -16.72 -24.58
N THR A 656 -3.45 -16.25 -24.87
CA THR A 656 -2.49 -15.89 -23.82
C THR A 656 -2.54 -14.39 -23.65
N GLY A 657 -2.67 -13.94 -22.41
CA GLY A 657 -2.69 -12.51 -22.08
C GLY A 657 -1.83 -12.17 -20.87
N THR A 658 -1.66 -10.90 -20.64
CA THR A 658 -0.92 -10.36 -19.48
C THR A 658 -1.88 -9.66 -18.54
N VAL A 659 -1.84 -9.98 -17.26
CA VAL A 659 -2.64 -9.30 -16.22
C VAL A 659 -2.16 -7.87 -16.09
N ARG A 660 -3.03 -6.90 -16.40
CA ARG A 660 -2.71 -5.46 -16.31
C ARG A 660 -3.11 -4.84 -15.00
N ASN A 661 -4.22 -5.28 -14.44
CA ASN A 661 -4.73 -4.75 -13.19
C ASN A 661 -5.49 -5.82 -12.41
N VAL A 662 -5.39 -5.79 -11.09
CA VAL A 662 -6.10 -6.68 -10.17
C VAL A 662 -6.96 -5.81 -9.25
N THR A 663 -8.26 -6.08 -9.23
CA THR A 663 -9.26 -5.37 -8.43
C THR A 663 -9.98 -6.36 -7.50
N ASP A 664 -10.80 -5.85 -6.57
CA ASP A 664 -11.56 -6.72 -5.64
C ASP A 664 -12.53 -7.68 -6.35
N PHE A 665 -13.04 -7.29 -7.52
CA PHE A 665 -14.05 -8.06 -8.27
C PHE A 665 -13.48 -8.90 -9.42
N GLY A 666 -12.20 -8.77 -9.74
CA GLY A 666 -11.58 -9.54 -10.82
C GLY A 666 -10.24 -9.00 -11.28
N ALA A 667 -9.75 -9.54 -12.39
CA ALA A 667 -8.51 -9.12 -13.01
C ALA A 667 -8.75 -8.68 -14.48
N PHE A 668 -8.13 -7.58 -14.87
CA PHE A 668 -8.09 -7.14 -16.26
C PHE A 668 -6.87 -7.72 -16.95
N VAL A 669 -7.14 -8.40 -18.07
CA VAL A 669 -6.12 -9.13 -18.84
C VAL A 669 -6.04 -8.57 -20.26
N ASP A 670 -4.87 -8.09 -20.63
CA ASP A 670 -4.56 -7.70 -22.01
C ASP A 670 -4.33 -8.97 -22.86
N ILE A 671 -5.23 -9.22 -23.77
CA ILE A 671 -5.20 -10.36 -24.70
C ILE A 671 -4.83 -9.96 -26.15
N ALA A 672 -4.15 -8.84 -26.31
CA ALA A 672 -3.75 -8.28 -27.62
C ALA A 672 -4.90 -7.76 -28.50
N VAL A 673 -6.02 -7.37 -27.89
CA VAL A 673 -7.12 -6.67 -28.57
C VAL A 673 -7.30 -5.26 -28.00
N HIS A 674 -8.23 -4.47 -28.59
CA HIS A 674 -8.45 -3.07 -28.24
C HIS A 674 -8.79 -2.79 -26.78
N GLU A 675 -9.44 -3.74 -26.10
CA GLU A 675 -9.93 -3.58 -24.72
C GLU A 675 -9.38 -4.71 -23.86
N ASP A 676 -9.05 -4.41 -22.62
CA ASP A 676 -8.68 -5.44 -21.65
C ASP A 676 -9.90 -6.32 -21.36
N GLY A 677 -9.71 -7.62 -21.36
CA GLY A 677 -10.75 -8.57 -20.97
C GLY A 677 -10.83 -8.69 -19.44
N LEU A 678 -12.04 -8.77 -18.91
CA LEU A 678 -12.28 -8.99 -17.50
C LEU A 678 -12.41 -10.48 -17.18
N VAL A 679 -11.54 -10.97 -16.32
CA VAL A 679 -11.71 -12.25 -15.60
C VAL A 679 -12.34 -11.93 -14.26
N HIS A 680 -13.66 -12.12 -14.12
CA HIS A 680 -14.34 -11.92 -12.86
C HIS A 680 -13.80 -12.86 -11.78
N ILE A 681 -13.82 -12.47 -10.50
CA ILE A 681 -13.29 -13.27 -9.38
C ILE A 681 -13.81 -14.71 -9.38
N SER A 682 -15.08 -14.91 -9.75
CA SER A 682 -15.70 -16.24 -9.87
C SER A 682 -15.18 -17.05 -11.07
N GLN A 683 -14.41 -16.48 -11.99
CA GLN A 683 -13.91 -17.11 -13.21
C GLN A 683 -12.38 -17.33 -13.21
N ILE A 684 -11.70 -16.96 -12.11
CA ILE A 684 -10.25 -17.10 -11.99
C ILE A 684 -9.84 -18.55 -11.75
N CYS A 685 -10.48 -19.23 -10.80
CA CYS A 685 -10.16 -20.61 -10.46
C CYS A 685 -11.39 -21.37 -9.94
N ASN A 686 -11.27 -22.70 -9.81
CA ASN A 686 -12.37 -23.58 -9.38
C ASN A 686 -12.57 -23.62 -7.85
N ARG A 687 -11.65 -23.00 -7.06
CA ARG A 687 -11.80 -22.86 -5.62
C ARG A 687 -12.34 -21.48 -5.26
N TYR A 688 -12.96 -21.37 -4.08
CA TYR A 688 -13.33 -20.07 -3.55
C TYR A 688 -12.09 -19.27 -3.15
N ILE A 689 -11.99 -18.02 -3.61
CA ILE A 689 -10.97 -17.04 -3.23
C ILE A 689 -11.66 -15.78 -2.72
N ARG A 690 -11.07 -15.14 -1.74
CA ARG A 690 -11.60 -13.88 -1.16
C ARG A 690 -11.21 -12.68 -1.99
N HIS A 691 -10.04 -12.73 -2.59
CA HIS A 691 -9.51 -11.67 -3.43
C HIS A 691 -8.74 -12.25 -4.61
N PRO A 692 -8.84 -11.65 -5.82
CA PRO A 692 -8.12 -12.13 -7.00
C PRO A 692 -6.60 -12.19 -6.84
N SER A 693 -6.00 -11.33 -6.01
CA SER A 693 -4.55 -11.33 -5.72
C SER A 693 -4.03 -12.59 -5.02
N GLU A 694 -4.92 -13.45 -4.50
CA GLU A 694 -4.52 -14.78 -3.99
C GLU A 694 -4.04 -15.72 -5.11
N VAL A 695 -4.38 -15.41 -6.36
CA VAL A 695 -4.10 -16.29 -7.52
C VAL A 695 -3.38 -15.54 -8.64
N LEU A 696 -3.67 -14.25 -8.83
CA LEU A 696 -3.18 -13.44 -9.95
C LEU A 696 -2.44 -12.20 -9.48
N LYS A 697 -1.38 -11.85 -10.21
CA LYS A 697 -0.59 -10.63 -10.01
C LYS A 697 -0.49 -9.84 -11.30
N VAL A 698 -0.33 -8.52 -11.18
CA VAL A 698 -0.04 -7.66 -12.33
C VAL A 698 1.26 -8.11 -12.98
N GLY A 699 1.23 -8.30 -14.29
CA GLY A 699 2.35 -8.83 -15.08
C GLY A 699 2.32 -10.34 -15.29
N ASP A 700 1.44 -11.09 -14.62
CA ASP A 700 1.30 -12.53 -14.85
C ASP A 700 0.85 -12.81 -16.30
N ILE A 701 1.51 -13.79 -16.92
CA ILE A 701 1.09 -14.32 -18.22
C ILE A 701 0.13 -15.46 -17.96
N VAL A 702 -1.12 -15.28 -18.40
CA VAL A 702 -2.21 -16.21 -18.14
C VAL A 702 -2.85 -16.70 -19.44
N ARG A 703 -3.30 -17.94 -19.43
CA ARG A 703 -4.18 -18.45 -20.47
C ARG A 703 -5.62 -18.16 -20.09
N VAL A 704 -6.35 -17.56 -21.01
CA VAL A 704 -7.75 -17.18 -20.80
C VAL A 704 -8.58 -17.67 -21.97
N LYS A 705 -9.84 -17.99 -21.70
CA LYS A 705 -10.81 -18.36 -22.70
C LYS A 705 -11.89 -17.28 -22.78
N VAL A 706 -12.18 -16.85 -23.98
CA VAL A 706 -13.23 -15.85 -24.24
C VAL A 706 -14.59 -16.48 -23.90
N LEU A 707 -15.34 -15.88 -22.99
CA LEU A 707 -16.71 -16.27 -22.64
C LEU A 707 -17.71 -15.52 -23.51
N ASP A 708 -17.56 -14.21 -23.59
CA ASP A 708 -18.48 -13.33 -24.30
C ASP A 708 -17.78 -12.06 -24.77
N VAL A 709 -18.24 -11.48 -25.89
CA VAL A 709 -17.73 -10.24 -26.46
C VAL A 709 -18.89 -9.30 -26.79
N ASP A 710 -19.05 -8.25 -26.00
CA ASP A 710 -20.00 -7.17 -26.26
C ASP A 710 -19.37 -6.07 -27.13
N LEU A 711 -19.57 -6.18 -28.44
CA LEU A 711 -19.02 -5.22 -29.41
C LEU A 711 -19.58 -3.81 -29.24
N LYS A 712 -20.82 -3.64 -28.70
CA LYS A 712 -21.46 -2.33 -28.50
C LYS A 712 -20.86 -1.62 -27.29
N ARG A 713 -20.64 -2.35 -26.20
CA ARG A 713 -20.07 -1.82 -24.94
C ARG A 713 -18.57 -1.96 -24.88
N LYS A 714 -17.95 -2.57 -25.89
CA LYS A 714 -16.52 -2.88 -25.95
C LYS A 714 -16.06 -3.63 -24.69
N ARG A 715 -16.78 -4.68 -24.29
CA ARG A 715 -16.45 -5.48 -23.11
C ARG A 715 -16.18 -6.91 -23.52
N ILE A 716 -15.13 -7.48 -22.92
CA ILE A 716 -14.71 -8.87 -23.13
C ILE A 716 -14.78 -9.56 -21.77
N SER A 717 -15.57 -10.63 -21.70
CA SER A 717 -15.63 -11.50 -20.53
C SER A 717 -14.73 -12.71 -20.75
N LEU A 718 -13.86 -12.97 -19.81
CA LEU A 718 -12.87 -14.03 -19.87
C LEU A 718 -13.03 -15.02 -18.71
N THR A 719 -12.55 -16.24 -18.90
CA THR A 719 -12.41 -17.24 -17.83
C THR A 719 -11.05 -17.92 -17.91
N MET A 720 -10.54 -18.27 -16.74
CA MET A 720 -9.35 -19.12 -16.58
C MET A 720 -9.73 -20.55 -16.18
N LYS A 721 -11.02 -20.83 -16.00
CA LYS A 721 -11.52 -22.15 -15.64
C LYS A 721 -11.51 -23.11 -16.82
N ASP A 722 -11.28 -24.40 -16.52
CA ASP A 722 -11.38 -25.50 -17.45
C ASP A 722 -10.51 -25.34 -18.71
N LEU A 723 -9.34 -24.75 -18.57
CA LEU A 723 -8.31 -24.68 -19.58
C LEU A 723 -7.42 -25.94 -19.44
N GLU A 724 -7.54 -26.88 -20.33
CA GLU A 724 -6.65 -28.05 -20.41
C GLU A 724 -5.19 -27.59 -20.53
N GLY A 725 -4.34 -27.92 -19.54
CA GLY A 725 -2.91 -27.65 -19.56
C GLY A 725 -2.34 -26.74 -18.46
N GLY A 726 -3.13 -26.36 -17.44
CA GLY A 726 -2.62 -25.70 -16.25
C GLY A 726 -2.09 -26.70 -15.24
N GLU A 727 -0.77 -26.91 -15.20
CA GLU A 727 -0.14 -27.64 -14.10
C GLU A 727 -0.46 -26.98 -12.75
N LYS A 728 -0.84 -27.84 -11.81
CA LYS A 728 -0.98 -27.49 -10.39
C LYS A 728 0.35 -26.91 -9.89
N ARG A 729 0.35 -25.65 -9.49
CA ARG A 729 1.32 -25.12 -8.51
C ARG A 729 0.59 -24.54 -7.32
#